data_a9ed77a1a6874806ee2d2484301c3b06
#
_entry.id   a9ed77a1a6874806ee2d2484301c3b06
#
_cell.length_a   1.000
_cell.length_b   1.000
_cell.length_c   1.000
_cell.angle_alpha   90.00
_cell.angle_beta   90.00
_cell.angle_gamma   90.00
#
_symmetry.space_group_name_H-M   'P 1'
#
loop_
_entity.id
_entity.type
_entity.pdbx_description
1 polymer ?
#
loop_
_entity_poly.entity_id
_entity_poly.type
_entity_poly.pdbx_seq_one_letter_code
_entity_poly.pdbx_strand_id
1 'polypeptide(L)'
;MKQFVFAGVLVMSLGSGMSARADVTLSKIFTDHAVLQRDMALPVWGTAEPGEKVTVKLGVAQAVTEADARSNWSVRLPAQKLNATGQDLVVSGKNTITVKDVLVGDVWLCGGQSNMELPLKDCDSKADIPTADYPTLRRIRVVGPWQRGRPTVAEKPQWEPCTPANAGNFNGTGFYFARRIQKETGVPIGLLDTSIGGSPIEMWIPAEGYALESAVADLPASKNGKEHTSDFYNSMIKPVVPFGIKGAIWYQGEANAHTGRLYDYKMRALIKGWRKGWNQPPAPGSGVPWGEFPFYFVQLPPGADTANPAGTGERSQAGLQIAQMRSLHMQITNTGMASTYDIGAGGLHPHNKFDIGERLALWALRNEYGRTNLVVSGPIYKALRIEGNKIRIFFDHAGSGLMVGRKSGREPTVEVKSATPGRFAIAGDDQKWVWADAVVDPATNSGLAADTVVVSNTNVPNPVAVRYAYGYRGNLYNKEGLPASPFCTDRWTLLQPEGKKLLLLQGWPQTWDTEFTLHAPYDTTVEGTVRGGKLVKLRVTPAARRADVAVAAPYHDPLAFEADPPSGEAPLSVRFDATRVTNDAGRIVSYEWDFGDGRTAKDMTATHTYEKAGTYPATLRAKTGNGETEIASRVISATTVDTTAPTVVAVTAPDRPGRGVVVAFSEPVRQEEAEVAANYTIEPGIKVASASLSADRTMVTLTTSPLPKLGEYSVTVKNIRDRAKKPNLLAETRKTFRYAPLFAWWKLNEGDGFVAADSSGNKFGGALMDGAIWTNEAGRVAPKFAGSFVKCETYLEGLAVPFSIAFWVNPATAQGAVVNIFGNFSAGADGVFGMMMQQEYKTNRYTFLYADGKKSSGPGSVRLDAGQWQHVTIVCDTEKDCCYVNGVEQASGKGLGSFAPNLSQPFCLPFNYLPNAREFHGLLSDFRIYRTALSPAEVQAVMKE
;
A
#
# COMPACT_ATOMS: atom_id res chain seq x y z
N MET A 1 -21.52 -4.93 79.91
CA MET A 1 -22.91 -4.73 80.46
C MET A 1 -23.71 -3.87 79.45
N LYS A 2 -24.88 -4.38 79.20
CA LYS A 2 -26.00 -3.83 78.43
C LYS A 2 -25.90 -3.85 76.89
N GLN A 3 -26.45 -4.96 76.37
CA GLN A 3 -27.05 -5.12 75.06
C GLN A 3 -28.21 -4.13 74.93
N PHE A 4 -28.36 -3.55 73.73
CA PHE A 4 -29.64 -3.07 73.16
C PHE A 4 -29.87 -3.68 71.80
N VAL A 5 -30.89 -4.54 71.76
CA VAL A 5 -31.48 -5.08 70.53
C VAL A 5 -32.40 -4.00 69.96
N PHE A 6 -32.26 -3.61 68.73
CA PHE A 6 -33.29 -2.89 67.99
C PHE A 6 -33.67 -3.72 66.75
N ALA A 7 -34.91 -4.20 66.81
CA ALA A 7 -35.61 -4.78 65.67
C ALA A 7 -35.96 -3.67 64.67
N GLY A 8 -35.35 -3.68 63.45
CA GLY A 8 -35.71 -2.75 62.38
C GLY A 8 -36.57 -3.45 61.36
N VAL A 9 -37.75 -2.98 61.17
CA VAL A 9 -38.72 -3.39 60.15
C VAL A 9 -38.18 -3.11 58.79
N LEU A 10 -38.06 -4.15 57.96
CA LEU A 10 -37.69 -4.07 56.55
C LEU A 10 -38.95 -3.58 55.78
N VAL A 11 -39.01 -2.30 55.47
CA VAL A 11 -39.96 -1.77 54.47
C VAL A 11 -39.35 -1.97 53.10
N MET A 12 -39.83 -2.97 52.36
CA MET A 12 -39.60 -3.06 50.92
C MET A 12 -40.34 -1.91 50.24
N SER A 13 -39.59 -0.84 49.96
CA SER A 13 -40.06 0.15 48.99
C SER A 13 -39.80 -0.46 47.58
N LEU A 14 -40.87 -0.91 46.92
CA LEU A 14 -40.91 -1.08 45.47
C LEU A 14 -40.68 0.27 44.85
N GLY A 15 -39.45 0.67 44.73
CA GLY A 15 -39.03 1.75 43.83
C GLY A 15 -39.20 1.26 42.38
N SER A 16 -40.31 1.64 41.80
CA SER A 16 -40.42 1.65 40.34
C SER A 16 -39.30 2.55 39.79
N GLY A 17 -38.13 1.94 39.51
CA GLY A 17 -37.09 2.59 38.76
C GLY A 17 -37.68 2.95 37.40
N MET A 18 -38.07 4.21 37.22
CA MET A 18 -38.20 4.78 35.91
C MET A 18 -36.79 4.66 35.29
N SER A 19 -36.57 3.61 34.48
CA SER A 19 -35.48 3.55 33.53
C SER A 19 -35.59 4.84 32.71
N ALA A 20 -34.65 5.73 32.88
CA ALA A 20 -34.51 6.85 31.98
C ALA A 20 -34.39 6.25 30.58
N ARG A 21 -35.45 6.34 29.79
CA ARG A 21 -35.44 5.87 28.39
C ARG A 21 -34.38 6.68 27.66
N ALA A 22 -33.37 6.04 27.16
CA ALA A 22 -32.33 6.69 26.37
C ALA A 22 -32.90 6.93 24.95
N ASP A 23 -33.12 8.20 24.61
CA ASP A 23 -33.48 8.61 23.26
C ASP A 23 -32.37 8.25 22.24
N VAL A 24 -32.74 8.07 20.97
CA VAL A 24 -31.75 7.93 19.93
C VAL A 24 -30.83 9.14 19.90
N THR A 25 -29.52 8.91 19.86
CA THR A 25 -28.51 9.94 19.70
C THR A 25 -27.74 9.73 18.41
N LEU A 26 -27.10 10.79 17.93
CA LEU A 26 -26.28 10.79 16.73
C LEU A 26 -24.86 11.19 17.10
N SER A 27 -23.85 10.59 16.44
CA SER A 27 -22.46 10.96 16.66
C SER A 27 -22.26 12.47 16.41
N LYS A 28 -21.43 13.10 17.24
CA LYS A 28 -21.19 14.55 17.24
C LYS A 28 -20.61 15.11 15.95
N ILE A 29 -20.15 14.25 15.04
CA ILE A 29 -19.64 14.67 13.73
C ILE A 29 -20.77 15.05 12.76
N PHE A 30 -21.99 14.56 13.00
CA PHE A 30 -23.17 14.89 12.20
C PHE A 30 -23.90 16.08 12.81
N THR A 31 -23.61 17.26 12.29
CA THR A 31 -24.30 18.52 12.66
C THR A 31 -24.80 19.21 11.41
N ASP A 32 -25.64 20.22 11.58
CA ASP A 32 -26.11 21.06 10.47
C ASP A 32 -24.92 21.49 9.62
N HIS A 33 -25.14 21.66 8.34
CA HIS A 33 -24.16 22.02 7.32
C HIS A 33 -23.09 20.94 7.04
N ALA A 34 -23.27 19.68 7.45
CA ALA A 34 -22.32 18.60 7.18
C ALA A 34 -22.11 18.38 5.68
N VAL A 35 -20.88 17.96 5.33
CA VAL A 35 -20.59 17.39 4.02
C VAL A 35 -20.33 15.89 4.18
N LEU A 36 -21.08 15.08 3.47
CA LEU A 36 -20.91 13.62 3.45
C LEU A 36 -20.15 13.18 2.18
N GLN A 37 -19.31 12.15 2.32
CA GLN A 37 -18.49 11.68 1.21
C GLN A 37 -19.35 11.05 0.11
N ARG A 38 -19.26 11.57 -1.12
CA ARG A 38 -19.95 11.02 -2.29
C ARG A 38 -19.35 9.70 -2.76
N ASP A 39 -20.13 9.00 -3.60
CA ASP A 39 -19.72 7.81 -4.37
C ASP A 39 -19.27 6.63 -3.50
N MET A 40 -19.65 6.59 -2.24
CA MET A 40 -19.46 5.45 -1.35
C MET A 40 -20.65 5.32 -0.39
N ALA A 41 -20.83 4.12 0.17
CA ALA A 41 -21.84 3.91 1.21
C ALA A 41 -21.54 4.81 2.42
N LEU A 42 -22.56 5.52 2.88
CA LEU A 42 -22.43 6.54 3.92
C LEU A 42 -22.67 5.95 5.31
N PRO A 43 -21.65 5.76 6.14
CA PRO A 43 -21.82 5.28 7.50
C PRO A 43 -22.43 6.40 8.37
N VAL A 44 -23.49 6.06 9.11
CA VAL A 44 -24.12 6.92 10.11
C VAL A 44 -24.28 6.10 11.38
N TRP A 45 -23.94 6.67 12.54
CA TRP A 45 -23.91 5.93 13.79
C TRP A 45 -24.22 6.82 15.00
N GLY A 46 -24.60 6.16 16.10
CA GLY A 46 -24.91 6.81 17.35
C GLY A 46 -25.24 5.80 18.45
N THR A 47 -26.04 6.21 19.43
CA THR A 47 -26.51 5.33 20.50
C THR A 47 -28.03 5.39 20.61
N ALA A 48 -28.65 4.29 21.07
CA ALA A 48 -30.08 4.18 21.34
C ALA A 48 -30.32 3.09 22.41
N GLU A 49 -31.55 2.86 22.85
CA GLU A 49 -31.83 1.71 23.73
C GLU A 49 -31.53 0.39 22.99
N PRO A 50 -30.96 -0.62 23.69
CA PRO A 50 -30.76 -1.94 23.12
C PRO A 50 -32.04 -2.49 22.48
N GLY A 51 -31.95 -2.94 21.21
CA GLY A 51 -33.08 -3.42 20.43
C GLY A 51 -33.97 -2.31 19.83
N GLU A 52 -33.63 -1.04 20.04
CA GLU A 52 -34.37 0.07 19.42
C GLU A 52 -34.09 0.09 17.91
N LYS A 53 -35.19 0.14 17.14
CA LYS A 53 -35.12 0.26 15.69
C LYS A 53 -34.87 1.71 15.31
N VAL A 54 -33.75 1.92 14.61
CA VAL A 54 -33.32 3.24 14.13
C VAL A 54 -33.42 3.31 12.62
N THR A 55 -34.10 4.32 12.12
CA THR A 55 -34.21 4.60 10.68
C THR A 55 -33.43 5.86 10.34
N VAL A 56 -32.58 5.81 9.34
CA VAL A 56 -31.83 6.96 8.84
C VAL A 56 -32.23 7.25 7.40
N LYS A 57 -32.50 8.54 7.11
CA LYS A 57 -32.88 9.04 5.78
C LYS A 57 -32.02 10.21 5.36
N LEU A 58 -31.64 10.25 4.10
CA LEU A 58 -30.98 11.39 3.43
C LEU A 58 -31.59 11.52 2.03
N GLY A 59 -32.43 12.53 1.83
CA GLY A 59 -33.22 12.63 0.60
C GLY A 59 -34.08 11.38 0.39
N VAL A 60 -33.89 10.68 -0.72
CA VAL A 60 -34.60 9.44 -1.04
C VAL A 60 -33.95 8.19 -0.45
N ALA A 61 -32.68 8.29 -0.05
CA ALA A 61 -31.95 7.17 0.52
C ALA A 61 -32.41 6.91 1.96
N GLN A 62 -32.63 5.63 2.27
CA GLN A 62 -33.03 5.21 3.60
C GLN A 62 -32.36 3.89 3.95
N ALA A 63 -32.01 3.74 5.24
CA ALA A 63 -31.57 2.46 5.81
C ALA A 63 -32.08 2.33 7.24
N VAL A 64 -32.19 1.08 7.71
CA VAL A 64 -32.73 0.74 9.03
C VAL A 64 -31.75 -0.20 9.74
N THR A 65 -31.60 -0.02 11.04
CA THR A 65 -30.79 -0.88 11.91
C THR A 65 -31.45 -1.02 13.28
N GLU A 66 -30.91 -1.88 14.13
CA GLU A 66 -31.27 -1.98 15.54
C GLU A 66 -30.05 -1.72 16.41
N ALA A 67 -30.24 -1.08 17.56
CA ALA A 67 -29.18 -0.84 18.53
C ALA A 67 -28.75 -2.17 19.17
N ASP A 68 -27.46 -2.39 19.28
CA ASP A 68 -26.86 -3.59 19.90
C ASP A 68 -27.06 -3.59 21.45
N ALA A 69 -26.68 -4.69 22.08
CA ALA A 69 -26.76 -4.85 23.55
C ALA A 69 -25.91 -3.83 24.34
N ARG A 70 -25.00 -3.09 23.67
CA ARG A 70 -24.17 -2.02 24.24
C ARG A 70 -24.71 -0.63 23.90
N SER A 71 -25.95 -0.56 23.43
CA SER A 71 -26.61 0.67 23.02
C SER A 71 -26.01 1.36 21.79
N ASN A 72 -25.17 0.71 20.98
CA ASN A 72 -24.65 1.30 19.78
C ASN A 72 -25.50 0.91 18.58
N TRP A 73 -25.68 1.82 17.67
CA TRP A 73 -26.25 1.55 16.36
C TRP A 73 -25.37 2.12 15.26
N SER A 74 -25.34 1.47 14.14
CA SER A 74 -24.72 1.96 12.92
C SER A 74 -25.48 1.47 11.70
N VAL A 75 -25.50 2.28 10.66
CA VAL A 75 -26.14 1.97 9.39
C VAL A 75 -25.28 2.51 8.25
N ARG A 76 -25.38 1.92 7.09
CA ARG A 76 -24.79 2.48 5.86
C ARG A 76 -25.92 2.84 4.91
N LEU A 77 -26.06 4.14 4.64
CA LEU A 77 -26.93 4.59 3.56
C LEU A 77 -26.30 4.22 2.22
N PRO A 78 -27.10 3.94 1.18
CA PRO A 78 -26.60 3.76 -0.18
C PRO A 78 -25.71 4.93 -0.62
N ALA A 79 -24.71 4.63 -1.47
CA ALA A 79 -23.84 5.63 -2.05
C ALA A 79 -24.65 6.77 -2.70
N GLN A 80 -24.28 8.00 -2.39
CA GLN A 80 -24.93 9.19 -2.94
C GLN A 80 -24.04 9.84 -3.98
N LYS A 81 -24.66 10.37 -5.03
CA LYS A 81 -23.97 11.21 -6.02
C LYS A 81 -23.78 12.62 -5.46
N LEU A 82 -22.87 13.36 -6.10
CA LEU A 82 -22.67 14.78 -5.79
C LEU A 82 -24.00 15.53 -5.66
N ASN A 83 -24.17 16.21 -4.54
CA ASN A 83 -25.31 17.11 -4.33
C ASN A 83 -24.84 18.39 -3.60
N ALA A 84 -24.86 19.49 -4.32
CA ALA A 84 -24.51 20.82 -3.81
C ALA A 84 -25.73 21.56 -3.21
N THR A 85 -26.92 20.95 -3.24
CA THR A 85 -28.14 21.49 -2.62
C THR A 85 -28.34 20.87 -1.25
N GLY A 86 -28.54 21.69 -0.23
CA GLY A 86 -28.74 21.24 1.13
C GLY A 86 -29.99 20.34 1.26
N GLN A 87 -29.84 19.22 1.95
CA GLN A 87 -30.90 18.27 2.27
C GLN A 87 -30.85 17.89 3.75
N ASP A 88 -31.92 17.35 4.27
CA ASP A 88 -31.98 16.94 5.67
C ASP A 88 -31.54 15.48 5.84
N LEU A 89 -30.64 15.24 6.81
CA LEU A 89 -30.37 13.91 7.33
C LEU A 89 -31.25 13.68 8.55
N VAL A 90 -32.21 12.76 8.45
CA VAL A 90 -33.19 12.47 9.48
C VAL A 90 -32.89 11.12 10.11
N VAL A 91 -32.75 11.09 11.43
CA VAL A 91 -32.58 9.88 12.25
C VAL A 91 -33.77 9.73 13.15
N SER A 92 -34.51 8.64 12.98
CA SER A 92 -35.77 8.38 13.72
C SER A 92 -35.67 7.06 14.49
N GLY A 93 -35.89 7.14 15.77
CA GLY A 93 -36.12 6.05 16.71
C GLY A 93 -37.30 6.39 17.58
N LYS A 94 -37.19 6.33 18.89
CA LYS A 94 -38.20 6.85 19.85
C LYS A 94 -38.37 8.37 19.76
N ASN A 95 -37.31 9.07 19.46
CA ASN A 95 -37.29 10.48 19.09
C ASN A 95 -36.82 10.65 17.65
N THR A 96 -36.81 11.89 17.15
CA THR A 96 -36.32 12.21 15.81
C THR A 96 -35.29 13.34 15.90
N ILE A 97 -34.15 13.12 15.25
CA ILE A 97 -33.07 14.10 15.08
C ILE A 97 -33.04 14.49 13.62
N THR A 98 -33.01 15.78 13.32
CA THR A 98 -32.84 16.31 11.98
C THR A 98 -31.58 17.14 11.91
N VAL A 99 -30.65 16.75 11.07
CA VAL A 99 -29.44 17.51 10.70
C VAL A 99 -29.76 18.21 9.38
N LYS A 100 -29.71 19.53 9.38
CA LYS A 100 -30.13 20.36 8.26
C LYS A 100 -28.98 20.72 7.32
N ASP A 101 -29.36 21.02 6.07
CA ASP A 101 -28.44 21.56 5.07
C ASP A 101 -27.20 20.68 4.85
N VAL A 102 -27.39 19.38 4.73
CA VAL A 102 -26.34 18.39 4.47
C VAL A 102 -26.05 18.35 2.98
N LEU A 103 -24.77 18.49 2.60
CA LEU A 103 -24.29 18.35 1.23
C LEU A 103 -23.66 16.97 1.02
N VAL A 104 -23.61 16.54 -0.24
CA VAL A 104 -22.83 15.37 -0.66
C VAL A 104 -21.71 15.83 -1.58
N GLY A 105 -20.49 15.63 -1.15
CA GLY A 105 -19.29 16.13 -1.82
C GLY A 105 -18.05 15.30 -1.45
N ASP A 106 -16.89 15.91 -1.42
CA ASP A 106 -15.65 15.24 -1.03
C ASP A 106 -15.16 15.76 0.33
N VAL A 107 -14.87 14.83 1.24
CA VAL A 107 -14.40 15.15 2.59
C VAL A 107 -12.89 14.87 2.68
N TRP A 108 -12.14 15.89 3.07
CA TRP A 108 -10.70 15.79 3.25
C TRP A 108 -10.29 15.99 4.70
N LEU A 109 -9.56 15.04 5.26
CA LEU A 109 -9.02 15.14 6.60
C LEU A 109 -7.76 16.02 6.58
N CYS A 110 -7.74 17.07 7.42
CA CYS A 110 -6.61 17.96 7.60
C CYS A 110 -5.92 17.61 8.91
N GLY A 111 -4.85 16.83 8.85
CA GLY A 111 -4.11 16.36 10.02
C GLY A 111 -2.73 16.99 10.16
N GLY A 112 -2.19 16.98 11.36
CA GLY A 112 -0.83 17.48 11.61
C GLY A 112 -0.70 18.37 12.82
N GLN A 113 0.28 19.30 12.77
CA GLN A 113 0.55 20.21 13.88
C GLN A 113 0.26 21.68 13.53
N SER A 114 0.89 22.61 14.25
CA SER A 114 0.64 24.06 14.15
C SER A 114 0.63 24.62 12.73
N ASN A 115 1.46 24.11 11.83
CA ASN A 115 1.47 24.54 10.44
C ASN A 115 0.24 24.11 9.64
N MET A 116 -0.45 23.01 10.02
CA MET A 116 -1.79 22.69 9.52
C MET A 116 -2.86 23.50 10.27
N GLU A 117 -2.70 23.64 11.58
CA GLU A 117 -3.65 24.33 12.46
C GLU A 117 -3.76 25.85 12.19
N LEU A 118 -2.69 26.47 11.66
CA LEU A 118 -2.59 27.94 11.49
C LEU A 118 -3.82 28.47 10.73
N PRO A 119 -4.63 29.34 11.39
CA PRO A 119 -5.84 29.85 10.78
C PRO A 119 -5.54 30.85 9.67
N LEU A 120 -6.47 30.96 8.72
CA LEU A 120 -6.30 31.80 7.54
C LEU A 120 -6.01 33.27 7.89
N LYS A 121 -6.61 33.81 8.97
CA LYS A 121 -6.36 35.17 9.43
C LYS A 121 -4.92 35.45 9.83
N ASP A 122 -4.16 34.42 10.19
CA ASP A 122 -2.76 34.51 10.58
C ASP A 122 -1.81 34.18 9.42
N CYS A 123 -2.34 34.01 8.21
CA CYS A 123 -1.62 33.76 6.96
C CYS A 123 -1.50 35.02 6.10
N ASP A 124 -0.77 34.93 4.97
CA ASP A 124 -0.72 35.97 3.94
C ASP A 124 -2.04 36.00 3.13
N SER A 125 -3.15 36.27 3.81
CA SER A 125 -4.50 36.07 3.29
C SER A 125 -5.44 37.27 3.48
N LYS A 126 -4.90 38.43 3.86
CA LYS A 126 -5.73 39.62 4.16
C LYS A 126 -6.70 40.00 3.05
N ALA A 127 -6.29 39.84 1.79
CA ALA A 127 -7.12 40.13 0.63
C ALA A 127 -8.16 39.02 0.32
N ASP A 128 -7.91 37.77 0.75
CA ASP A 128 -8.81 36.66 0.45
C ASP A 128 -10.02 36.56 1.39
N ILE A 129 -9.83 36.89 2.68
CA ILE A 129 -10.86 36.73 3.70
C ILE A 129 -12.14 37.52 3.38
N PRO A 130 -12.08 38.82 3.01
CA PRO A 130 -13.29 39.61 2.72
C PRO A 130 -14.09 39.09 1.52
N THR A 131 -13.46 38.31 0.64
CA THR A 131 -14.08 37.77 -0.56
C THR A 131 -14.36 36.28 -0.46
N ALA A 132 -14.11 35.66 0.70
CA ALA A 132 -14.24 34.23 0.90
C ALA A 132 -15.69 33.81 1.13
N ASP A 133 -16.51 33.88 0.09
CA ASP A 133 -17.90 33.41 0.08
C ASP A 133 -17.99 32.09 -0.70
N TYR A 134 -17.81 30.96 -0.01
CA TYR A 134 -17.81 29.61 -0.57
C TYR A 134 -18.77 28.70 0.25
N PRO A 135 -20.09 28.83 0.11
CA PRO A 135 -21.05 28.13 0.99
C PRO A 135 -21.01 26.60 0.86
N THR A 136 -20.45 26.08 -0.23
CA THR A 136 -20.24 24.63 -0.45
C THR A 136 -18.82 24.17 -0.07
N LEU A 137 -17.96 25.06 0.44
CA LEU A 137 -16.73 24.71 1.16
C LEU A 137 -17.06 24.82 2.65
N ARG A 138 -16.94 23.71 3.37
CA ARG A 138 -17.34 23.64 4.78
C ARG A 138 -16.24 23.02 5.62
N ARG A 139 -16.21 23.37 6.88
CA ARG A 139 -15.24 22.86 7.84
C ARG A 139 -15.93 22.39 9.11
N ILE A 140 -15.44 21.31 9.68
CA ILE A 140 -15.64 20.95 11.08
C ILE A 140 -14.30 20.82 11.78
N ARG A 141 -14.16 21.40 12.98
CA ARG A 141 -12.98 21.20 13.81
C ARG A 141 -13.26 20.14 14.85
N VAL A 142 -12.49 19.07 14.82
CA VAL A 142 -12.53 18.00 15.82
C VAL A 142 -11.52 18.34 16.91
N VAL A 143 -12.00 18.57 18.12
CA VAL A 143 -11.15 18.89 19.28
C VAL A 143 -11.21 17.72 20.25
N GLY A 144 -10.06 17.14 20.55
CA GLY A 144 -9.93 16.12 21.58
C GLY A 144 -9.92 16.71 22.99
N PRO A 145 -10.04 15.89 24.04
CA PRO A 145 -10.07 16.35 25.44
C PRO A 145 -8.73 16.94 25.92
N TRP A 146 -7.70 16.89 25.08
CA TRP A 146 -6.35 17.33 25.43
C TRP A 146 -5.93 18.57 24.64
N GLN A 147 -5.88 19.72 25.29
CA GLN A 147 -5.11 20.87 24.82
C GLN A 147 -4.05 21.20 25.89
N ARG A 148 -2.78 21.30 25.48
CA ARG A 148 -1.65 21.67 26.34
C ARG A 148 -2.02 22.80 27.31
N GLY A 149 -2.29 22.47 28.58
CA GLY A 149 -2.46 23.43 29.66
C GLY A 149 -3.62 24.43 29.54
N ARG A 150 -4.55 24.26 28.59
CA ARG A 150 -5.76 25.07 28.50
C ARG A 150 -6.97 24.22 28.86
N PRO A 151 -7.85 24.71 29.75
CA PRO A 151 -9.14 24.06 29.95
C PRO A 151 -9.88 24.11 28.61
N THR A 152 -10.26 22.97 28.08
CA THR A 152 -11.15 22.90 26.92
C THR A 152 -12.51 23.45 27.32
N VAL A 153 -12.87 24.59 26.81
CA VAL A 153 -14.28 24.89 26.61
C VAL A 153 -14.71 23.89 25.56
N ALA A 154 -15.58 22.95 25.95
CA ALA A 154 -16.14 21.96 25.04
C ALA A 154 -17.02 22.68 24.02
N GLU A 155 -16.41 23.28 23.01
CA GLU A 155 -17.12 23.69 21.81
C GLU A 155 -17.64 22.40 21.18
N LYS A 156 -18.96 22.33 21.04
CA LYS A 156 -19.58 21.25 20.27
C LYS A 156 -19.04 21.37 18.85
N PRO A 157 -18.41 20.33 18.29
CA PRO A 157 -17.95 20.39 16.91
C PRO A 157 -19.16 20.71 16.01
N GLN A 158 -19.02 21.70 15.14
CA GLN A 158 -20.07 22.10 14.19
C GLN A 158 -19.45 22.28 12.82
N TRP A 159 -20.17 21.82 11.80
CA TRP A 159 -19.85 22.16 10.43
C TRP A 159 -20.22 23.62 10.15
N GLU A 160 -19.29 24.34 9.57
CA GLU A 160 -19.42 25.76 9.23
C GLU A 160 -19.23 25.94 7.73
N PRO A 161 -20.21 26.56 7.01
CA PRO A 161 -19.99 27.05 5.66
C PRO A 161 -18.95 28.17 5.66
N CYS A 162 -18.12 28.22 4.63
CA CYS A 162 -17.13 29.28 4.49
C CYS A 162 -17.81 30.58 4.04
N THR A 163 -17.75 31.60 4.89
CA THR A 163 -18.25 32.96 4.63
C THR A 163 -17.15 33.97 4.96
N PRO A 164 -17.21 35.21 4.46
CA PRO A 164 -16.28 36.26 4.85
C PRO A 164 -16.16 36.47 6.36
N ALA A 165 -17.23 36.22 7.11
CA ALA A 165 -17.26 36.39 8.56
C ALA A 165 -16.46 35.31 9.32
N ASN A 166 -16.37 34.11 8.82
CA ASN A 166 -15.72 32.98 9.51
C ASN A 166 -14.52 32.35 8.77
N ALA A 167 -14.30 32.73 7.51
CA ALA A 167 -13.18 32.19 6.71
C ALA A 167 -11.83 32.36 7.41
N GLY A 168 -11.65 33.44 8.15
CA GLY A 168 -10.44 33.67 8.93
C GLY A 168 -10.10 32.59 9.95
N ASN A 169 -11.05 31.78 10.38
CA ASN A 169 -10.89 30.69 11.33
C ASN A 169 -10.56 29.33 10.66
N PHE A 170 -10.76 29.20 9.35
CA PHE A 170 -10.35 27.98 8.62
C PHE A 170 -8.83 27.80 8.68
N ASN A 171 -8.34 26.56 8.77
CA ASN A 171 -6.92 26.34 8.60
C ASN A 171 -6.47 26.75 7.18
N GLY A 172 -5.41 27.57 7.09
CA GLY A 172 -5.03 28.21 5.83
C GLY A 172 -4.65 27.21 4.74
N THR A 173 -3.91 26.15 5.08
CA THR A 173 -3.52 25.09 4.14
C THR A 173 -4.74 24.38 3.55
N GLY A 174 -5.65 23.92 4.40
CA GLY A 174 -6.88 23.25 3.98
C GLY A 174 -7.81 24.16 3.18
N PHE A 175 -7.94 25.45 3.58
CA PHE A 175 -8.75 26.41 2.85
C PHE A 175 -8.28 26.55 1.38
N TYR A 176 -6.98 26.83 1.15
CA TYR A 176 -6.47 27.01 -0.20
C TYR A 176 -6.52 25.72 -1.02
N PHE A 177 -6.24 24.57 -0.39
CA PHE A 177 -6.40 23.26 -1.01
C PHE A 177 -7.85 23.03 -1.48
N ALA A 178 -8.82 23.22 -0.60
CA ALA A 178 -10.23 23.00 -0.89
C ALA A 178 -10.77 23.99 -1.92
N ARG A 179 -10.40 25.29 -1.78
CA ARG A 179 -10.79 26.33 -2.72
C ARG A 179 -10.31 26.03 -4.15
N ARG A 180 -9.07 25.54 -4.31
CA ARG A 180 -8.54 25.18 -5.62
C ARG A 180 -9.33 24.03 -6.23
N ILE A 181 -9.58 22.95 -5.47
CA ILE A 181 -10.35 21.81 -5.97
C ILE A 181 -11.77 22.25 -6.32
N GLN A 182 -12.46 22.97 -5.44
CA GLN A 182 -13.82 23.43 -5.68
C GLN A 182 -13.91 24.31 -6.94
N LYS A 183 -12.97 25.26 -7.11
CA LYS A 183 -12.92 26.13 -8.29
C LYS A 183 -12.77 25.34 -9.60
N GLU A 184 -12.00 24.27 -9.60
CA GLU A 184 -11.73 23.46 -10.80
C GLU A 184 -12.80 22.41 -11.09
N THR A 185 -13.55 22.00 -10.07
CA THR A 185 -14.42 20.81 -10.17
C THR A 185 -15.89 21.11 -9.88
N GLY A 186 -16.18 22.20 -9.16
CA GLY A 186 -17.51 22.51 -8.66
C GLY A 186 -18.00 21.61 -7.53
N VAL A 187 -17.18 20.67 -7.05
CA VAL A 187 -17.54 19.68 -6.02
C VAL A 187 -17.62 20.38 -4.65
N PRO A 188 -18.67 20.17 -3.84
CA PRO A 188 -18.68 20.58 -2.43
C PRO A 188 -17.53 19.92 -1.68
N ILE A 189 -16.80 20.71 -0.86
CA ILE A 189 -15.67 20.20 -0.09
C ILE A 189 -15.91 20.36 1.40
N GLY A 190 -15.79 19.25 2.13
CA GLY A 190 -15.75 19.23 3.59
C GLY A 190 -14.33 19.08 4.11
N LEU A 191 -13.89 19.96 5.01
CA LEU A 191 -12.61 19.88 5.71
C LEU A 191 -12.85 19.35 7.12
N LEU A 192 -12.29 18.16 7.40
CA LEU A 192 -12.29 17.55 8.72
C LEU A 192 -10.95 17.92 9.40
N ASP A 193 -10.94 19.00 10.18
CA ASP A 193 -9.73 19.56 10.78
C ASP A 193 -9.44 18.89 12.14
N THR A 194 -8.32 18.14 12.20
CA THR A 194 -7.87 17.39 13.38
C THR A 194 -6.47 17.82 13.85
N SER A 195 -5.97 18.98 13.42
CA SER A 195 -4.60 19.43 13.70
C SER A 195 -4.42 19.96 15.12
N ILE A 196 -3.21 19.70 15.71
CA ILE A 196 -2.81 20.20 17.05
C ILE A 196 -1.36 20.66 17.04
N GLY A 197 -1.14 21.94 17.40
CA GLY A 197 0.19 22.56 17.48
C GLY A 197 1.16 21.86 18.41
N GLY A 198 2.43 21.72 17.96
CA GLY A 198 3.52 21.10 18.72
C GLY A 198 3.41 19.59 18.92
N SER A 199 2.56 18.91 18.18
CA SER A 199 2.38 17.46 18.30
C SER A 199 3.39 16.67 17.45
N PRO A 200 4.13 15.73 18.03
CA PRO A 200 4.94 14.80 17.27
C PRO A 200 4.06 13.73 16.59
N ILE A 201 4.57 13.15 15.49
CA ILE A 201 3.84 12.16 14.68
C ILE A 201 3.39 10.94 15.47
N GLU A 202 4.14 10.54 16.49
CA GLU A 202 3.88 9.38 17.34
C GLU A 202 2.50 9.41 18.00
N MET A 203 2.00 10.60 18.33
CA MET A 203 0.68 10.76 18.94
C MET A 203 -0.48 10.45 17.98
N TRP A 204 -0.20 10.43 16.69
CA TRP A 204 -1.17 10.24 15.62
C TRP A 204 -1.17 8.83 15.01
N ILE A 205 -0.12 8.03 15.31
CA ILE A 205 0.02 6.66 14.80
C ILE A 205 -0.82 5.73 15.68
N PRO A 206 -1.78 4.94 15.13
CA PRO A 206 -2.49 3.92 15.91
C PRO A 206 -1.57 2.75 16.28
N ALA A 207 -1.90 2.03 17.32
CA ALA A 207 -1.16 0.83 17.74
C ALA A 207 -1.01 -0.19 16.61
N GLU A 208 -2.07 -0.37 15.81
CA GLU A 208 -2.07 -1.22 14.63
C GLU A 208 -1.10 -0.73 13.55
N GLY A 209 -0.88 0.58 13.44
CA GLY A 209 0.09 1.17 12.53
C GLY A 209 1.52 0.81 12.90
N TYR A 210 1.86 0.88 14.18
CA TYR A 210 3.16 0.41 14.68
C TYR A 210 3.38 -1.07 14.40
N ALA A 211 2.36 -1.91 14.63
CA ALA A 211 2.43 -3.34 14.37
C ALA A 211 2.64 -3.68 12.88
N LEU A 212 2.23 -2.79 11.96
CA LEU A 212 2.40 -2.94 10.51
C LEU A 212 3.77 -2.49 9.99
N GLU A 213 4.59 -1.88 10.85
CA GLU A 213 5.89 -1.32 10.47
C GLU A 213 6.99 -1.74 11.44
N SER A 214 7.69 -2.83 11.11
CA SER A 214 8.67 -3.46 11.98
C SER A 214 9.81 -2.54 12.42
N ALA A 215 10.17 -1.53 11.61
CA ALA A 215 11.23 -0.59 11.95
C ALA A 215 10.90 0.31 13.15
N VAL A 216 9.63 0.46 13.48
CA VAL A 216 9.15 1.31 14.56
C VAL A 216 8.24 0.57 15.56
N ALA A 217 8.01 -0.73 15.36
CA ALA A 217 7.09 -1.54 16.16
C ALA A 217 7.45 -1.56 17.66
N ASP A 218 8.75 -1.56 17.97
CA ASP A 218 9.28 -1.66 19.32
C ASP A 218 9.86 -0.33 19.84
N LEU A 219 9.51 0.80 19.21
CA LEU A 219 9.93 2.09 19.75
C LEU A 219 9.33 2.28 21.13
N PRO A 220 10.16 2.54 22.17
CA PRO A 220 9.67 2.77 23.50
C PRO A 220 8.78 4.02 23.52
N ALA A 221 7.72 3.96 24.30
CA ALA A 221 7.04 5.18 24.74
C ALA A 221 8.10 6.15 25.26
N SER A 222 8.02 7.42 24.85
CA SER A 222 9.03 8.45 25.12
C SER A 222 9.70 8.32 26.50
N LYS A 223 11.02 8.48 26.53
CA LYS A 223 11.85 8.39 27.75
C LYS A 223 11.38 9.28 28.92
N ASN A 224 10.50 10.23 28.68
CA ASN A 224 10.02 11.20 29.68
C ASN A 224 8.57 10.96 30.12
N GLY A 225 7.90 9.89 29.66
CA GLY A 225 6.51 9.58 30.05
C GLY A 225 5.46 10.64 29.65
N LYS A 226 5.84 11.68 28.90
CA LYS A 226 4.99 12.82 28.53
C LYS A 226 4.46 12.78 27.11
N GLU A 227 5.00 11.94 26.25
CA GLU A 227 4.54 11.73 24.88
C GLU A 227 3.91 10.35 24.79
N HIS A 228 2.60 10.27 25.04
CA HIS A 228 1.86 9.02 24.90
C HIS A 228 1.68 8.72 23.40
N THR A 229 2.18 7.59 22.98
CA THR A 229 1.91 7.07 21.65
C THR A 229 0.41 6.90 21.44
N SER A 230 -0.10 7.32 20.28
CA SER A 230 -1.50 7.18 19.85
C SER A 230 -2.54 8.06 20.58
N ASP A 231 -2.18 9.01 21.41
CA ASP A 231 -3.14 9.82 22.17
C ASP A 231 -4.09 10.62 21.25
N PHE A 232 -3.55 11.31 20.24
CA PHE A 232 -4.39 12.07 19.31
C PHE A 232 -5.10 11.18 18.30
N TYR A 233 -4.52 10.05 17.95
CA TYR A 233 -5.28 9.06 17.19
C TYR A 233 -6.52 8.62 17.98
N ASN A 234 -6.35 8.21 19.22
CA ASN A 234 -7.44 7.70 20.06
C ASN A 234 -8.50 8.76 20.38
N SER A 235 -8.09 10.03 20.59
CA SER A 235 -8.98 11.11 21.01
C SER A 235 -9.60 11.92 19.88
N MET A 236 -8.98 11.96 18.70
CA MET A 236 -9.42 12.82 17.60
C MET A 236 -9.71 12.08 16.30
N ILE A 237 -8.92 11.05 15.97
CA ILE A 237 -9.07 10.29 14.71
C ILE A 237 -10.06 9.13 14.89
N LYS A 238 -9.83 8.26 15.86
CA LYS A 238 -10.68 7.10 16.12
C LYS A 238 -12.17 7.42 16.31
N PRO A 239 -12.56 8.51 16.99
CA PRO A 239 -13.99 8.87 17.14
C PRO A 239 -14.67 9.28 15.85
N VAL A 240 -13.93 9.69 14.82
CA VAL A 240 -14.49 10.07 13.52
C VAL A 240 -14.45 8.93 12.49
N VAL A 241 -13.70 7.86 12.76
CA VAL A 241 -13.80 6.62 11.98
C VAL A 241 -15.13 5.93 12.32
N PRO A 242 -15.94 5.50 11.35
CA PRO A 242 -15.70 5.35 9.92
C PRO A 242 -16.30 6.47 9.03
N PHE A 243 -16.38 7.71 9.47
CA PHE A 243 -16.90 8.79 8.63
C PHE A 243 -16.21 8.80 7.26
N GLY A 244 -16.99 8.76 6.16
CA GLY A 244 -16.42 8.67 4.83
C GLY A 244 -15.52 9.85 4.49
N ILE A 245 -14.31 9.59 4.01
CA ILE A 245 -13.38 10.62 3.55
C ILE A 245 -12.89 10.33 2.13
N LYS A 246 -12.62 11.37 1.35
CA LYS A 246 -11.94 11.26 0.07
C LYS A 246 -10.47 10.90 0.28
N GLY A 247 -9.82 11.57 1.24
CA GLY A 247 -8.41 11.39 1.55
C GLY A 247 -7.97 12.26 2.71
N ALA A 248 -6.65 12.30 2.93
CA ALA A 248 -6.03 13.11 3.97
C ALA A 248 -4.94 14.02 3.41
N ILE A 249 -4.81 15.22 3.97
CA ILE A 249 -3.67 16.10 3.82
C ILE A 249 -2.98 16.25 5.18
N TRP A 250 -1.64 16.18 5.17
CA TRP A 250 -0.82 16.10 6.39
C TRP A 250 0.28 17.15 6.40
N TYR A 251 0.33 17.97 7.44
CA TYR A 251 1.40 18.94 7.62
C TYR A 251 1.97 18.86 9.03
N GLN A 252 3.08 18.16 9.19
CA GLN A 252 3.74 17.91 10.48
C GLN A 252 5.21 17.59 10.24
N GLY A 253 6.04 17.81 11.24
CA GLY A 253 7.44 17.40 11.23
C GLY A 253 8.30 18.16 12.24
N GLU A 254 7.99 19.39 12.53
CA GLU A 254 8.82 20.29 13.35
C GLU A 254 9.06 19.72 14.76
N ALA A 255 8.04 19.12 15.36
CA ALA A 255 8.16 18.45 16.67
C ALA A 255 9.09 17.21 16.61
N ASN A 256 9.38 16.67 15.42
CA ASN A 256 10.26 15.54 15.19
C ASN A 256 11.62 15.92 14.56
N ALA A 257 11.96 17.20 14.45
CA ALA A 257 13.17 17.65 13.78
C ALA A 257 14.46 16.99 14.32
N HIS A 258 14.50 16.71 15.62
CA HIS A 258 15.66 16.06 16.25
C HIS A 258 15.61 14.52 16.22
N THR A 259 14.49 13.93 15.78
CA THR A 259 14.26 12.48 15.66
C THR A 259 13.97 12.05 14.22
N GLY A 260 14.34 12.86 13.24
CA GLY A 260 14.01 12.70 11.83
C GLY A 260 14.43 11.39 11.18
N ARG A 261 15.43 10.71 11.75
CA ARG A 261 16.02 9.50 11.17
C ARG A 261 15.05 8.35 10.91
N LEU A 262 13.97 8.25 11.71
CA LEU A 262 12.93 7.21 11.56
C LEU A 262 11.59 7.78 11.09
N TYR A 263 11.56 9.03 10.68
CA TYR A 263 10.33 9.71 10.34
C TYR A 263 9.62 9.10 9.13
N ASP A 264 10.37 8.64 8.15
CA ASP A 264 9.86 7.92 6.98
C ASP A 264 9.12 6.62 7.36
N TYR A 265 9.65 5.84 8.29
CA TYR A 265 8.99 4.65 8.84
C TYR A 265 7.75 5.00 9.67
N LYS A 266 7.83 6.10 10.46
CA LYS A 266 6.68 6.60 11.23
C LYS A 266 5.56 7.09 10.32
N MET A 267 5.90 7.79 9.22
CA MET A 267 4.93 8.17 8.19
C MET A 267 4.25 6.94 7.59
N ARG A 268 5.01 5.90 7.30
CA ARG A 268 4.46 4.64 6.78
C ARG A 268 3.55 3.95 7.78
N ALA A 269 3.93 3.92 9.05
CA ALA A 269 3.10 3.41 10.14
C ALA A 269 1.79 4.22 10.30
N LEU A 270 1.88 5.55 10.21
CA LEU A 270 0.72 6.45 10.24
C LEU A 270 -0.26 6.14 9.12
N ILE A 271 0.23 6.15 7.87
CA ILE A 271 -0.59 5.98 6.67
C ILE A 271 -1.25 4.60 6.65
N LYS A 272 -0.46 3.54 6.87
CA LYS A 272 -0.98 2.17 6.92
C LYS A 272 -1.99 1.98 8.06
N GLY A 273 -1.70 2.56 9.22
CA GLY A 273 -2.56 2.46 10.38
C GLY A 273 -3.90 3.18 10.19
N TRP A 274 -3.90 4.38 9.63
CA TRP A 274 -5.13 5.10 9.32
C TRP A 274 -5.94 4.39 8.26
N ARG A 275 -5.31 3.96 7.16
CA ARG A 275 -5.97 3.20 6.10
C ARG A 275 -6.62 1.92 6.60
N LYS A 276 -5.92 1.19 7.49
CA LYS A 276 -6.47 0.00 8.14
C LYS A 276 -7.66 0.34 9.04
N GLY A 277 -7.57 1.45 9.80
CA GLY A 277 -8.64 1.89 10.69
C GLY A 277 -9.91 2.30 9.94
N TRP A 278 -9.76 3.04 8.83
CA TRP A 278 -10.89 3.41 7.99
C TRP A 278 -11.48 2.24 7.21
N ASN A 279 -10.62 1.38 6.66
CA ASN A 279 -11.01 0.23 5.83
C ASN A 279 -12.16 0.57 4.86
N GLN A 280 -12.05 1.70 4.18
CA GLN A 280 -13.08 2.20 3.27
C GLN A 280 -12.81 1.82 1.82
N PRO A 281 -13.86 1.72 0.97
CA PRO A 281 -13.67 1.48 -0.46
C PRO A 281 -12.88 2.62 -1.12
N PRO A 282 -12.10 2.33 -2.18
CA PRO A 282 -11.48 3.37 -2.98
C PRO A 282 -12.56 4.22 -3.67
N ALA A 283 -12.18 5.43 -4.06
CA ALA A 283 -13.04 6.23 -4.92
C ALA A 283 -13.31 5.50 -6.25
N PRO A 284 -14.55 5.49 -6.75
CA PRO A 284 -14.87 4.86 -8.01
C PRO A 284 -13.99 5.39 -9.15
N GLY A 285 -13.38 4.48 -9.91
CA GLY A 285 -12.52 4.82 -11.05
C GLY A 285 -11.09 5.25 -10.72
N SER A 286 -10.69 5.26 -9.44
CA SER A 286 -9.35 5.70 -9.02
C SER A 286 -8.25 4.68 -9.35
N GLY A 287 -8.57 3.42 -9.63
CA GLY A 287 -7.57 2.35 -9.76
C GLY A 287 -6.80 2.05 -8.47
N VAL A 288 -7.17 2.66 -7.36
CA VAL A 288 -6.53 2.52 -6.05
C VAL A 288 -7.08 1.29 -5.35
N PRO A 289 -6.26 0.45 -4.71
CA PRO A 289 -6.73 -0.69 -3.93
C PRO A 289 -7.64 -0.29 -2.76
N TRP A 290 -8.46 -1.24 -2.31
CA TRP A 290 -9.33 -1.09 -1.13
C TRP A 290 -8.53 -0.63 0.10
N GLY A 291 -9.06 0.34 0.82
CA GLY A 291 -8.42 0.91 2.00
C GLY A 291 -7.34 1.95 1.71
N GLU A 292 -6.90 2.13 0.48
CA GLU A 292 -5.78 3.00 0.12
C GLU A 292 -6.22 4.39 -0.34
N PHE A 293 -6.98 5.11 0.49
CA PHE A 293 -7.33 6.50 0.20
C PHE A 293 -6.08 7.40 0.03
N PRO A 294 -6.16 8.50 -0.76
CA PRO A 294 -5.04 9.40 -0.99
C PRO A 294 -4.53 10.04 0.30
N PHE A 295 -3.21 10.11 0.42
CA PHE A 295 -2.53 10.73 1.54
C PHE A 295 -1.44 11.67 1.01
N TYR A 296 -1.72 12.98 1.04
CA TYR A 296 -0.79 13.99 0.56
C TYR A 296 -0.18 14.76 1.71
N PHE A 297 1.13 14.98 1.68
CA PHE A 297 1.83 15.59 2.80
C PHE A 297 2.76 16.72 2.38
N VAL A 298 3.09 17.56 3.34
CA VAL A 298 3.94 18.74 3.14
C VAL A 298 5.37 18.41 3.59
N GLN A 299 6.35 18.66 2.71
CA GLN A 299 7.74 18.68 3.09
C GLN A 299 8.04 20.03 3.78
N LEU A 300 8.68 19.99 4.95
CA LEU A 300 8.96 21.21 5.72
C LEU A 300 9.83 22.21 4.95
N PRO A 301 9.67 23.52 5.20
CA PRO A 301 10.53 24.56 4.65
C PRO A 301 11.96 24.44 5.20
N PRO A 302 12.97 25.05 4.55
CA PRO A 302 14.32 25.10 5.08
C PRO A 302 14.36 25.89 6.39
N GLY A 303 15.26 25.47 7.28
CA GLY A 303 15.56 26.21 8.49
C GLY A 303 16.32 27.54 8.22
N ALA A 304 16.99 28.09 9.23
CA ALA A 304 17.85 29.23 9.05
C ALA A 304 18.98 28.93 8.05
N ASP A 305 19.19 29.81 7.09
CA ASP A 305 20.23 29.68 6.06
C ASP A 305 21.61 29.85 6.71
N THR A 306 22.42 28.81 6.74
CA THR A 306 23.80 28.82 7.24
C THR A 306 24.79 28.76 6.08
N ALA A 307 25.97 29.37 6.20
CA ALA A 307 26.95 29.40 5.11
C ALA A 307 27.76 28.11 4.95
N ASN A 308 27.46 27.03 5.71
CA ASN A 308 28.25 25.82 5.75
C ASN A 308 27.85 24.83 4.67
N PRO A 309 28.67 24.45 3.67
CA PRO A 309 28.34 23.49 2.63
C PRO A 309 28.04 22.09 3.16
N ALA A 310 28.56 21.72 4.34
CA ALA A 310 28.21 20.44 4.98
C ALA A 310 26.77 20.40 5.53
N GLY A 311 26.06 21.53 5.59
CA GLY A 311 24.70 21.63 6.14
C GLY A 311 24.66 21.46 7.66
N THR A 312 23.48 21.12 8.17
CA THR A 312 23.19 21.09 9.62
C THR A 312 23.15 19.68 10.22
N GLY A 313 23.43 18.65 9.42
CA GLY A 313 23.50 17.24 9.88
C GLY A 313 22.13 16.54 9.95
N GLU A 314 22.17 15.20 10.11
CA GLU A 314 20.98 14.35 10.11
C GLU A 314 20.01 14.56 11.30
N ARG A 315 20.50 15.09 12.43
CA ARG A 315 19.66 15.38 13.60
C ARG A 315 19.07 16.79 13.57
N SER A 316 18.85 17.31 12.39
CA SER A 316 18.33 18.65 12.16
C SER A 316 17.05 18.56 11.33
N GLN A 317 16.44 19.71 11.10
CA GLN A 317 15.31 19.86 10.19
C GLN A 317 15.65 19.36 8.78
N ALA A 318 16.90 19.50 8.32
CA ALA A 318 17.34 18.95 7.03
C ALA A 318 17.25 17.42 6.96
N GLY A 319 17.67 16.71 8.01
CA GLY A 319 17.50 15.26 8.09
C GLY A 319 16.04 14.81 8.04
N LEU A 320 15.15 15.56 8.72
CA LEU A 320 13.73 15.30 8.65
C LEU A 320 13.15 15.50 7.23
N GLN A 321 13.56 16.58 6.55
CA GLN A 321 13.11 16.87 5.17
C GLN A 321 13.53 15.77 4.19
N ILE A 322 14.73 15.21 4.36
CA ILE A 322 15.19 14.05 3.61
C ILE A 322 14.34 12.81 3.93
N ALA A 323 13.96 12.60 5.19
CA ALA A 323 13.07 11.50 5.57
C ALA A 323 11.67 11.69 4.96
N GLN A 324 11.14 12.89 4.93
CA GLN A 324 9.88 13.20 4.24
C GLN A 324 9.96 12.89 2.74
N MET A 325 11.03 13.28 2.07
CA MET A 325 11.26 12.94 0.67
C MET A 325 11.38 11.42 0.47
N ARG A 326 12.12 10.71 1.34
CA ARG A 326 12.22 9.24 1.30
C ARG A 326 10.87 8.55 1.48
N SER A 327 9.92 9.15 2.20
CA SER A 327 8.57 8.59 2.37
C SER A 327 7.86 8.37 1.03
N LEU A 328 8.13 9.15 -0.01
CA LEU A 328 7.61 8.93 -1.36
C LEU A 328 8.16 7.65 -2.02
N HIS A 329 9.40 7.28 -1.70
CA HIS A 329 10.08 6.11 -2.28
C HIS A 329 9.80 4.80 -1.53
N MET A 330 9.06 4.82 -0.43
CA MET A 330 8.79 3.65 0.41
C MET A 330 7.65 2.75 -0.10
N GLN A 331 7.30 2.85 -1.37
CA GLN A 331 6.25 2.02 -2.01
C GLN A 331 4.88 2.07 -1.30
N ILE A 332 4.51 3.24 -0.78
CA ILE A 332 3.16 3.48 -0.29
C ILE A 332 2.39 4.08 -1.47
N THR A 333 1.43 3.33 -1.96
CA THR A 333 0.57 3.76 -3.07
C THR A 333 -0.23 5.02 -2.71
N ASN A 334 -0.67 5.74 -3.72
CA ASN A 334 -1.55 6.91 -3.59
C ASN A 334 -1.08 7.95 -2.56
N THR A 335 0.22 8.28 -2.60
CA THR A 335 0.84 9.34 -1.80
C THR A 335 1.40 10.43 -2.69
N GLY A 336 1.54 11.63 -2.15
CA GLY A 336 2.15 12.77 -2.83
C GLY A 336 2.70 13.79 -1.84
N MET A 337 3.70 14.57 -2.26
CA MET A 337 4.38 15.54 -1.40
C MET A 337 4.40 16.91 -2.03
N ALA A 338 3.98 17.94 -1.28
CA ALA A 338 4.16 19.33 -1.62
C ALA A 338 5.45 19.85 -1.00
N SER A 339 6.45 20.16 -1.82
CA SER A 339 7.68 20.79 -1.34
C SER A 339 7.44 22.25 -1.04
N THR A 340 7.99 22.74 0.08
CA THR A 340 7.89 24.15 0.52
C THR A 340 9.25 24.84 0.61
N TYR A 341 10.22 24.34 -0.13
CA TYR A 341 11.62 24.74 -0.03
C TYR A 341 11.91 26.17 -0.49
N ASP A 342 11.02 26.76 -1.25
CA ASP A 342 11.04 28.14 -1.70
C ASP A 342 10.13 29.06 -0.88
N ILE A 343 9.39 28.52 0.09
CA ILE A 343 8.43 29.23 0.95
C ILE A 343 9.01 29.34 2.36
N GLY A 344 8.76 30.44 3.04
CA GLY A 344 9.19 30.66 4.41
C GLY A 344 10.56 31.35 4.52
N ALA A 345 10.56 32.59 4.92
CA ALA A 345 11.77 33.37 5.24
C ALA A 345 12.02 33.34 6.75
N GLY A 346 12.68 32.26 7.23
CA GLY A 346 13.24 32.24 8.57
C GLY A 346 12.28 32.11 9.76
N GLY A 347 11.01 31.78 9.53
CA GLY A 347 10.01 31.51 10.60
C GLY A 347 9.62 30.05 10.72
N LEU A 348 9.23 29.63 11.93
CA LEU A 348 8.70 28.30 12.21
C LEU A 348 7.39 28.02 11.45
N HIS A 349 6.61 29.10 11.20
CA HIS A 349 5.30 29.03 10.57
C HIS A 349 5.30 29.87 9.28
N PRO A 350 5.57 29.29 8.10
CA PRO A 350 5.40 30.01 6.83
C PRO A 350 3.97 30.56 6.69
N HIS A 351 3.82 31.86 6.51
CA HIS A 351 2.51 32.50 6.35
C HIS A 351 1.90 32.30 4.96
N ASN A 352 2.71 31.99 3.96
CA ASN A 352 2.24 31.67 2.61
C ASN A 352 1.64 30.24 2.58
N LYS A 353 0.43 30.09 3.12
CA LYS A 353 -0.34 28.82 3.02
C LYS A 353 -1.01 28.65 1.67
N PHE A 354 -1.08 29.72 0.87
CA PHE A 354 -1.62 29.69 -0.49
C PHE A 354 -0.86 28.68 -1.36
N ASP A 355 0.44 28.87 -1.56
CA ASP A 355 1.22 27.97 -2.40
C ASP A 355 1.23 26.53 -1.87
N ILE A 356 1.18 26.34 -0.55
CA ILE A 356 1.16 25.00 0.06
C ILE A 356 -0.14 24.28 -0.28
N GLY A 357 -1.29 24.96 -0.10
CA GLY A 357 -2.61 24.40 -0.45
C GLY A 357 -2.73 24.12 -1.94
N GLU A 358 -2.29 25.05 -2.79
CA GLU A 358 -2.29 24.89 -4.25
C GLU A 358 -1.46 23.67 -4.69
N ARG A 359 -0.25 23.48 -4.12
CA ARG A 359 0.63 22.34 -4.44
C ARG A 359 0.05 20.99 -3.98
N LEU A 360 -0.58 20.95 -2.82
CA LEU A 360 -1.32 19.74 -2.40
C LEU A 360 -2.49 19.45 -3.33
N ALA A 361 -3.21 20.49 -3.76
CA ALA A 361 -4.35 20.36 -4.66
C ALA A 361 -3.95 19.82 -6.05
N LEU A 362 -2.75 20.10 -6.55
CA LEU A 362 -2.26 19.52 -7.81
C LEU A 362 -2.27 17.98 -7.78
N TRP A 363 -1.79 17.39 -6.67
CA TRP A 363 -1.82 15.93 -6.49
C TRP A 363 -3.25 15.39 -6.50
N ALA A 364 -4.15 16.04 -5.75
CA ALA A 364 -5.55 15.64 -5.72
C ALA A 364 -6.21 15.78 -7.09
N LEU A 365 -6.06 16.93 -7.76
CA LEU A 365 -6.66 17.19 -9.06
C LEU A 365 -6.22 16.17 -10.11
N ARG A 366 -4.92 15.81 -10.13
CA ARG A 366 -4.40 14.82 -11.05
C ARG A 366 -4.91 13.42 -10.76
N ASN A 367 -4.77 12.96 -9.51
CA ASN A 367 -4.99 11.58 -9.16
C ASN A 367 -6.47 11.26 -8.89
N GLU A 368 -7.24 12.22 -8.36
CA GLU A 368 -8.60 11.99 -7.87
C GLU A 368 -9.68 12.68 -8.71
N TYR A 369 -9.30 13.69 -9.48
CA TYR A 369 -10.27 14.48 -10.28
C TYR A 369 -9.96 14.47 -11.78
N GLY A 370 -9.10 13.56 -12.24
CA GLY A 370 -8.88 13.28 -13.65
C GLY A 370 -8.12 14.35 -14.46
N ARG A 371 -7.40 15.27 -13.77
CA ARG A 371 -6.58 16.30 -14.42
C ARG A 371 -5.19 15.74 -14.76
N THR A 372 -5.12 14.70 -15.60
CA THR A 372 -3.92 13.90 -15.84
C THR A 372 -2.70 14.66 -16.39
N ASN A 373 -2.90 15.79 -17.05
CA ASN A 373 -1.84 16.64 -17.64
C ASN A 373 -1.15 17.55 -16.60
N LEU A 374 -1.62 17.60 -15.34
CA LEU A 374 -0.98 18.46 -14.34
C LEU A 374 0.38 17.89 -13.91
N VAL A 375 1.38 18.75 -13.89
CA VAL A 375 2.65 18.49 -13.20
C VAL A 375 2.43 18.77 -11.71
N VAL A 376 2.61 17.75 -10.88
CA VAL A 376 2.18 17.78 -9.47
C VAL A 376 3.31 18.01 -8.48
N SER A 377 4.56 17.83 -8.91
CA SER A 377 5.76 17.95 -8.09
C SER A 377 6.83 18.72 -8.82
N GLY A 378 7.68 19.37 -8.05
CA GLY A 378 8.98 19.82 -8.53
C GLY A 378 9.97 18.66 -8.65
N PRO A 379 11.21 18.93 -9.11
CA PRO A 379 12.22 17.91 -9.33
C PRO A 379 12.56 17.16 -8.05
N ILE A 380 12.59 15.82 -8.13
CA ILE A 380 12.96 14.91 -7.06
C ILE A 380 14.19 14.12 -7.52
N TYR A 381 15.21 14.05 -6.67
CA TYR A 381 16.42 13.27 -6.95
C TYR A 381 16.06 11.82 -7.31
N LYS A 382 16.59 11.35 -8.44
CA LYS A 382 16.42 9.99 -8.94
C LYS A 382 17.70 9.16 -8.80
N ALA A 383 18.78 9.65 -9.38
CA ALA A 383 20.05 8.96 -9.45
C ALA A 383 21.19 9.94 -9.70
N LEU A 384 22.44 9.47 -9.52
CA LEU A 384 23.62 10.17 -9.94
C LEU A 384 24.54 9.29 -10.80
N ARG A 385 25.40 9.92 -11.58
CA ARG A 385 26.48 9.27 -12.29
C ARG A 385 27.75 10.12 -12.13
N ILE A 386 28.85 9.47 -11.72
CA ILE A 386 30.17 10.10 -11.65
C ILE A 386 30.78 10.10 -13.06
N GLU A 387 31.17 11.27 -13.55
CA GLU A 387 31.74 11.50 -14.88
C GLU A 387 33.13 12.16 -14.72
N GLY A 388 34.14 11.36 -14.33
CA GLY A 388 35.48 11.85 -14.00
C GLY A 388 35.43 12.79 -12.79
N ASN A 389 35.76 14.07 -12.97
CA ASN A 389 35.75 15.07 -11.92
C ASN A 389 34.40 15.79 -11.73
N LYS A 390 33.31 15.22 -12.26
CA LYS A 390 31.96 15.77 -12.19
C LYS A 390 30.96 14.71 -11.73
N ILE A 391 29.83 15.16 -11.19
CA ILE A 391 28.68 14.32 -10.90
C ILE A 391 27.50 14.85 -11.72
N ARG A 392 26.89 13.97 -12.50
CA ARG A 392 25.60 14.20 -13.16
C ARG A 392 24.47 13.68 -12.29
N ILE A 393 23.48 14.52 -12.08
CA ILE A 393 22.32 14.24 -11.23
C ILE A 393 21.07 14.17 -12.11
N PHE A 394 20.32 13.10 -11.97
CA PHE A 394 19.06 12.86 -12.67
C PHE A 394 17.88 13.11 -11.75
N PHE A 395 16.82 13.69 -12.29
CA PHE A 395 15.61 14.01 -11.54
C PHE A 395 14.38 13.35 -12.14
N ASP A 396 13.48 12.88 -11.26
CA ASP A 396 12.08 12.66 -11.59
C ASP A 396 11.31 13.96 -11.45
N HIS A 397 10.14 14.08 -12.08
CA HIS A 397 9.29 15.26 -12.06
C HIS A 397 9.94 16.57 -12.59
N ALA A 398 10.85 16.45 -13.52
CA ALA A 398 11.44 17.60 -14.20
C ALA A 398 10.43 18.41 -15.02
N GLY A 399 9.21 17.90 -15.23
CA GLY A 399 8.15 18.56 -16.01
C GLY A 399 8.59 18.85 -17.44
N SER A 400 8.37 20.10 -17.89
CA SER A 400 8.82 20.56 -19.24
C SER A 400 10.32 20.89 -19.28
N GLY A 401 11.06 20.60 -18.20
CA GLY A 401 12.50 20.80 -18.05
C GLY A 401 12.84 21.56 -16.77
N LEU A 402 14.12 21.53 -16.42
CA LEU A 402 14.64 22.24 -15.25
C LEU A 402 14.88 23.72 -15.57
N MET A 403 14.73 24.58 -14.57
CA MET A 403 15.09 25.99 -14.65
C MET A 403 15.67 26.47 -13.32
N VAL A 404 16.43 27.55 -13.38
CA VAL A 404 16.78 28.34 -12.21
C VAL A 404 15.69 29.40 -12.00
N GLY A 405 15.05 29.39 -10.86
CA GLY A 405 13.88 30.23 -10.59
C GLY A 405 14.03 31.11 -9.36
N ARG A 406 13.17 32.12 -9.29
CA ARG A 406 13.00 33.00 -8.13
C ARG A 406 11.52 33.08 -7.77
N LYS A 407 11.21 32.74 -6.53
CA LYS A 407 9.87 32.87 -5.94
C LYS A 407 9.81 34.11 -5.06
N SER A 408 8.75 34.91 -5.20
CA SER A 408 8.50 36.08 -4.38
C SER A 408 7.07 36.06 -3.85
N GLY A 409 6.88 35.94 -2.55
CA GLY A 409 5.55 35.87 -1.94
C GLY A 409 4.66 34.82 -2.59
N ARG A 410 3.47 35.23 -3.02
CA ARG A 410 2.47 34.39 -3.71
C ARG A 410 2.55 34.45 -5.25
N GLU A 411 3.45 35.31 -5.79
CA GLU A 411 3.61 35.44 -7.23
C GLU A 411 4.13 34.13 -7.85
N PRO A 412 3.81 33.83 -9.11
CA PRO A 412 4.39 32.70 -9.83
C PRO A 412 5.92 32.74 -9.80
N THR A 413 6.54 31.56 -9.80
CA THR A 413 8.00 31.44 -9.92
C THR A 413 8.48 31.95 -11.26
N VAL A 414 9.47 32.85 -11.26
CA VAL A 414 10.02 33.45 -12.48
C VAL A 414 11.38 32.84 -12.78
N GLU A 415 11.60 32.43 -14.04
CA GLU A 415 12.90 31.94 -14.52
C GLU A 415 13.95 33.04 -14.51
N VAL A 416 15.16 32.75 -14.01
CA VAL A 416 16.31 33.68 -13.99
C VAL A 416 17.39 33.13 -14.91
N LYS A 417 17.31 33.47 -16.19
CA LYS A 417 18.17 32.91 -17.26
C LYS A 417 19.69 33.19 -17.05
N SER A 418 20.03 34.24 -16.36
CA SER A 418 21.41 34.61 -16.09
C SER A 418 22.01 33.94 -14.84
N ALA A 419 21.21 33.19 -14.08
CA ALA A 419 21.65 32.54 -12.85
C ALA A 419 21.96 31.06 -13.07
N THR A 420 22.90 30.53 -12.28
CA THR A 420 23.22 29.11 -12.21
C THR A 420 22.47 28.41 -11.06
N PRO A 421 22.22 27.12 -11.12
CA PRO A 421 21.70 26.38 -10.00
C PRO A 421 22.62 26.51 -8.79
N GLY A 422 22.07 26.96 -7.68
CA GLY A 422 22.82 27.21 -6.45
C GLY A 422 22.56 26.17 -5.38
N ARG A 423 23.37 26.20 -4.32
CA ARG A 423 23.21 25.36 -3.13
C ARG A 423 23.44 23.87 -3.37
N PHE A 424 24.24 23.54 -4.39
CA PHE A 424 24.86 22.23 -4.53
C PHE A 424 26.19 22.22 -3.77
N ALA A 425 26.42 21.15 -3.02
CA ALA A 425 27.71 20.89 -2.39
C ALA A 425 28.19 19.51 -2.79
N ILE A 426 29.50 19.37 -3.04
CA ILE A 426 30.12 18.09 -3.34
C ILE A 426 31.25 17.77 -2.37
N ALA A 427 31.54 16.51 -2.19
CA ALA A 427 32.67 16.03 -1.41
C ALA A 427 33.34 14.88 -2.12
N GLY A 428 34.66 14.77 -1.92
CA GLY A 428 35.46 13.59 -2.22
C GLY A 428 35.47 12.59 -1.06
N ASP A 429 36.36 11.62 -1.15
CA ASP A 429 36.58 10.61 -0.10
C ASP A 429 37.02 11.22 1.24
N ASP A 430 37.55 12.45 1.23
CA ASP A 430 37.98 13.18 2.41
C ASP A 430 36.82 13.80 3.24
N GLN A 431 35.55 13.61 2.79
CA GLN A 431 34.32 14.15 3.37
C GLN A 431 34.31 15.68 3.49
N LYS A 432 35.21 16.40 2.88
CA LYS A 432 35.21 17.84 2.93
C LYS A 432 34.21 18.39 1.92
N TRP A 433 33.16 18.96 2.44
CA TRP A 433 32.11 19.58 1.64
C TRP A 433 32.53 20.95 1.17
N VAL A 434 32.40 21.16 -0.14
CA VAL A 434 32.58 22.47 -0.77
C VAL A 434 31.38 22.78 -1.65
N TRP A 435 31.11 24.07 -1.84
CA TRP A 435 30.10 24.51 -2.79
C TRP A 435 30.51 24.12 -4.21
N ALA A 436 29.60 23.55 -4.96
CA ALA A 436 29.84 23.12 -6.34
C ALA A 436 29.33 24.16 -7.33
N ASP A 437 30.07 24.29 -8.44
CA ASP A 437 29.54 24.88 -9.65
C ASP A 437 28.51 23.92 -10.23
N ALA A 438 27.35 24.41 -10.61
CA ALA A 438 26.27 23.61 -11.12
C ALA A 438 25.70 24.19 -12.42
N VAL A 439 25.38 23.30 -13.36
CA VAL A 439 24.79 23.67 -14.66
C VAL A 439 23.64 22.74 -14.98
N VAL A 440 22.51 23.30 -15.40
CA VAL A 440 21.44 22.52 -16.01
C VAL A 440 21.93 22.09 -17.38
N ASP A 441 22.05 20.78 -17.58
CA ASP A 441 22.58 20.22 -18.81
C ASP A 441 21.52 19.33 -19.45
N PRO A 442 21.07 19.64 -20.67
CA PRO A 442 20.18 18.77 -21.40
C PRO A 442 20.89 17.46 -21.66
N ALA A 443 20.30 16.33 -21.23
CA ALA A 443 20.84 15.01 -21.51
C ALA A 443 21.05 14.84 -23.03
N THR A 444 22.29 14.88 -23.42
CA THR A 444 22.70 14.72 -24.82
C THR A 444 22.32 13.34 -25.28
N ASN A 445 21.30 13.20 -26.13
CA ASN A 445 20.91 12.06 -26.98
C ASN A 445 19.44 11.62 -26.86
N SER A 446 18.56 12.24 -26.06
CA SER A 446 17.17 11.76 -25.94
C SER A 446 16.10 12.62 -26.60
N GLY A 447 16.44 13.83 -27.09
CA GLY A 447 15.42 14.78 -27.57
C GLY A 447 14.40 15.22 -26.49
N LEU A 448 14.63 14.82 -25.24
CA LEU A 448 13.81 15.16 -24.07
C LEU A 448 14.31 16.49 -23.45
N ALA A 449 13.42 17.15 -22.71
CA ALA A 449 13.71 18.36 -21.97
C ALA A 449 14.90 18.18 -21.00
N ALA A 450 15.62 19.26 -20.68
CA ALA A 450 16.73 19.26 -19.72
C ALA A 450 16.27 18.74 -18.38
N ASP A 451 16.68 17.54 -17.99
CA ASP A 451 16.29 16.82 -16.79
C ASP A 451 17.48 16.47 -15.86
N THR A 452 18.66 17.01 -16.15
CA THR A 452 19.88 16.77 -15.38
C THR A 452 20.57 18.05 -14.95
N VAL A 453 21.30 17.93 -13.82
CA VAL A 453 22.23 18.97 -13.36
C VAL A 453 23.63 18.32 -13.27
N VAL A 454 24.64 18.97 -13.83
CA VAL A 454 26.04 18.58 -13.67
C VAL A 454 26.70 19.49 -12.67
N VAL A 455 27.36 18.90 -11.67
CA VAL A 455 28.08 19.61 -10.60
C VAL A 455 29.56 19.25 -10.60
N SER A 456 30.43 20.23 -10.28
CA SER A 456 31.86 20.06 -10.17
C SER A 456 32.47 21.11 -9.25
N ASN A 457 33.69 20.84 -8.79
CA ASN A 457 34.56 21.85 -8.14
C ASN A 457 36.02 21.44 -8.35
N THR A 458 36.89 22.40 -8.68
CA THR A 458 38.31 22.16 -8.95
C THR A 458 39.08 21.62 -7.75
N ASN A 459 38.63 21.89 -6.53
CA ASN A 459 39.22 21.37 -5.29
C ASN A 459 38.78 19.94 -4.94
N VAL A 460 37.85 19.35 -5.73
CA VAL A 460 37.35 18.00 -5.54
C VAL A 460 37.50 17.23 -6.86
N PRO A 461 38.70 16.80 -7.21
CA PRO A 461 38.98 16.14 -8.48
C PRO A 461 38.31 14.74 -8.62
N ASN A 462 38.03 14.11 -7.49
CA ASN A 462 37.35 12.82 -7.43
C ASN A 462 36.11 12.92 -6.54
N PRO A 463 35.00 13.52 -7.03
CA PRO A 463 33.79 13.67 -6.24
C PRO A 463 33.07 12.32 -6.09
N VAL A 464 32.59 12.03 -4.87
CA VAL A 464 31.87 10.78 -4.55
C VAL A 464 30.44 11.06 -4.05
N ALA A 465 30.15 12.27 -3.60
CA ALA A 465 28.85 12.58 -3.04
C ALA A 465 28.43 14.01 -3.38
N VAL A 466 27.11 14.21 -3.42
CA VAL A 466 26.45 15.50 -3.66
C VAL A 466 25.31 15.71 -2.70
N ARG A 467 25.13 16.95 -2.25
CA ARG A 467 23.97 17.44 -1.51
C ARG A 467 23.36 18.61 -2.26
N TYR A 468 22.05 18.73 -2.25
CA TYR A 468 21.34 19.89 -2.75
C TYR A 468 20.44 20.45 -1.66
N ALA A 469 20.54 21.76 -1.46
CA ALA A 469 19.67 22.51 -0.54
C ALA A 469 19.57 21.88 0.87
N TYR A 470 20.61 21.24 1.36
CA TYR A 470 20.64 20.48 2.62
C TYR A 470 20.69 21.44 3.82
N GLY A 471 19.51 21.92 4.22
CA GLY A 471 19.32 22.97 5.24
C GLY A 471 19.33 24.41 4.68
N TYR A 472 19.19 24.58 3.36
CA TYR A 472 19.21 25.88 2.69
C TYR A 472 18.07 26.00 1.70
N ARG A 473 17.76 27.23 1.28
CA ARG A 473 16.93 27.48 0.12
C ARG A 473 17.67 27.18 -1.16
N GLY A 474 17.07 26.31 -2.00
CA GLY A 474 17.52 26.12 -3.35
C GLY A 474 16.84 27.06 -4.33
N ASN A 475 17.36 27.09 -5.56
CA ASN A 475 16.80 27.87 -6.67
C ASN A 475 16.53 27.03 -7.92
N LEU A 476 16.55 25.69 -7.79
CA LEU A 476 16.21 24.78 -8.86
C LEU A 476 14.70 24.49 -8.85
N TYR A 477 14.09 24.57 -10.01
CA TYR A 477 12.66 24.36 -10.24
C TYR A 477 12.46 23.56 -11.52
N ASN A 478 11.28 23.01 -11.71
CA ASN A 478 10.83 22.72 -13.07
C ASN A 478 10.22 23.97 -13.72
N LYS A 479 10.00 23.93 -15.03
CA LYS A 479 9.42 25.07 -15.78
C LYS A 479 7.98 25.40 -15.39
N GLU A 480 7.29 24.49 -14.74
CA GLU A 480 5.97 24.72 -14.13
C GLU A 480 6.05 25.52 -12.82
N GLY A 481 7.26 25.87 -12.39
CA GLY A 481 7.51 26.73 -11.21
C GLY A 481 7.47 25.99 -9.87
N LEU A 482 7.53 24.66 -9.87
CA LEU A 482 7.57 23.88 -8.64
C LEU A 482 9.02 23.63 -8.19
N PRO A 483 9.37 23.84 -6.90
CA PRO A 483 10.74 23.77 -6.41
C PRO A 483 11.25 22.34 -6.30
N ALA A 484 12.54 22.16 -6.56
CA ALA A 484 13.21 20.90 -6.29
C ALA A 484 13.25 20.57 -4.79
N SER A 485 13.01 19.32 -4.47
CA SER A 485 13.17 18.81 -3.11
C SER A 485 14.65 18.70 -2.76
N PRO A 486 15.06 19.02 -1.50
CA PRO A 486 16.41 18.78 -1.05
C PRO A 486 16.75 17.30 -1.05
N PHE A 487 18.02 16.99 -1.27
CA PHE A 487 18.52 15.64 -1.21
C PHE A 487 19.98 15.56 -0.74
N CYS A 488 20.38 14.38 -0.27
CA CYS A 488 21.78 14.02 -0.02
C CYS A 488 22.03 12.61 -0.56
N THR A 489 23.19 12.40 -1.11
CA THR A 489 23.61 11.12 -1.68
C THR A 489 24.63 10.40 -0.80
N ASP A 490 25.19 11.09 0.17
CA ASP A 490 26.11 10.55 1.14
C ASP A 490 25.38 9.63 2.12
N ARG A 491 25.77 8.37 2.09
CA ARG A 491 25.34 7.34 3.04
C ARG A 491 26.50 6.92 3.94
N TRP A 492 27.32 7.87 4.34
CA TRP A 492 28.50 7.62 5.16
C TRP A 492 28.14 7.27 6.60
N THR A 493 27.27 6.33 6.78
CA THR A 493 26.88 5.82 8.08
C THR A 493 27.65 4.55 8.39
N LEU A 494 28.42 4.56 9.48
CA LEU A 494 29.07 3.36 9.99
C LEU A 494 28.07 2.24 10.26
N LEU A 495 26.92 2.58 10.84
CA LEU A 495 25.89 1.64 11.22
C LEU A 495 24.51 2.23 11.00
N GLN A 496 23.68 1.54 10.21
CA GLN A 496 22.29 1.90 9.97
C GLN A 496 21.37 0.76 10.38
N PRO A 497 20.55 0.91 11.42
CA PRO A 497 19.50 -0.05 11.75
C PRO A 497 18.36 -0.01 10.73
N GLU A 498 17.96 -1.18 10.22
CA GLU A 498 16.75 -1.41 9.43
C GLU A 498 15.91 -2.52 10.07
N GLY A 499 15.10 -2.17 11.04
CA GLY A 499 14.42 -3.14 11.90
C GLY A 499 15.42 -3.97 12.67
N LYS A 500 15.36 -5.30 12.56
CA LYS A 500 16.36 -6.20 13.16
C LYS A 500 17.71 -6.20 12.44
N LYS A 501 17.73 -5.85 11.15
CA LYS A 501 18.97 -5.80 10.38
C LYS A 501 19.78 -4.55 10.74
N LEU A 502 21.08 -4.72 10.75
CA LEU A 502 22.05 -3.65 10.98
C LEU A 502 22.96 -3.56 9.76
N LEU A 503 22.81 -2.51 8.98
CA LEU A 503 23.65 -2.26 7.81
C LEU A 503 24.90 -1.53 8.26
N LEU A 504 26.05 -2.14 8.05
CA LEU A 504 27.36 -1.59 8.41
C LEU A 504 28.10 -1.11 7.18
N LEU A 505 28.75 0.04 7.28
CA LEU A 505 29.59 0.64 6.23
C LEU A 505 28.86 0.92 4.91
N GLN A 506 27.58 1.26 4.96
CA GLN A 506 26.83 1.66 3.79
C GLN A 506 27.42 2.94 3.17
N GLY A 507 28.03 2.80 1.97
CA GLY A 507 28.70 3.91 1.28
C GLY A 507 29.92 4.46 2.00
N TRP A 508 30.55 3.71 2.89
CA TRP A 508 31.78 4.11 3.57
C TRP A 508 32.93 4.23 2.57
N PRO A 509 33.62 5.37 2.52
CA PRO A 509 34.71 5.57 1.58
C PRO A 509 35.88 4.62 1.84
N GLN A 510 36.49 4.09 0.77
CA GLN A 510 37.55 3.10 0.86
C GLN A 510 38.85 3.66 1.44
N THR A 511 38.99 4.98 1.52
CA THR A 511 40.19 5.65 2.06
C THR A 511 40.10 5.95 3.55
N TRP A 512 38.95 5.63 4.20
CA TRP A 512 38.71 6.04 5.57
C TRP A 512 39.03 4.97 6.59
N ASP A 513 39.87 5.36 7.56
CA ASP A 513 40.17 4.60 8.74
C ASP A 513 39.30 5.07 9.91
N THR A 514 38.79 4.14 10.70
CA THR A 514 38.06 4.45 11.92
C THR A 514 38.05 3.27 12.89
N GLU A 515 37.95 3.58 14.18
CA GLU A 515 37.58 2.64 15.22
C GLU A 515 36.27 3.10 15.84
N PHE A 516 35.38 2.17 16.10
CA PHE A 516 34.07 2.54 16.60
C PHE A 516 33.48 1.52 17.57
N THR A 517 32.72 2.04 18.51
CA THR A 517 31.80 1.28 19.37
C THR A 517 30.45 1.94 19.26
N LEU A 518 29.48 1.27 18.66
CA LEU A 518 28.15 1.81 18.35
C LEU A 518 27.10 0.97 19.05
N HIS A 519 26.10 1.65 19.62
CA HIS A 519 24.93 1.02 20.19
C HIS A 519 23.80 1.01 19.17
N ALA A 520 23.16 -0.15 19.00
CA ALA A 520 22.06 -0.40 18.10
C ALA A 520 20.83 -0.92 18.85
N PRO A 521 19.63 -0.88 18.25
CA PRO A 521 18.43 -1.47 18.84
C PRO A 521 18.62 -2.94 19.26
N TYR A 522 17.78 -3.39 20.19
CA TYR A 522 17.80 -4.74 20.76
C TYR A 522 19.10 -5.03 21.57
N ASP A 523 19.48 -4.05 22.42
CA ASP A 523 20.66 -4.12 23.31
C ASP A 523 21.94 -4.59 22.59
N THR A 524 22.09 -4.15 21.34
CA THR A 524 23.19 -4.55 20.50
C THR A 524 24.31 -3.53 20.55
N THR A 525 25.54 -3.98 20.80
CA THR A 525 26.76 -3.19 20.65
C THR A 525 27.54 -3.73 19.44
N VAL A 526 27.94 -2.83 18.55
CA VAL A 526 28.76 -3.14 17.37
C VAL A 526 30.08 -2.40 17.50
N GLU A 527 31.15 -3.13 17.67
CA GLU A 527 32.51 -2.60 17.73
C GLU A 527 33.27 -3.00 16.46
N GLY A 528 34.00 -2.09 15.88
CA GLY A 528 34.74 -2.38 14.67
C GLY A 528 35.91 -1.46 14.45
N THR A 529 36.82 -1.91 13.57
CA THR A 529 37.96 -1.14 13.08
C THR A 529 37.95 -1.21 11.56
N VAL A 530 38.05 -0.06 10.91
CA VAL A 530 38.17 0.06 9.45
C VAL A 530 39.54 0.59 9.13
N ARG A 531 40.28 -0.06 8.20
CA ARG A 531 41.56 0.41 7.68
C ARG A 531 41.55 0.30 6.15
N GLY A 532 41.95 1.35 5.47
CA GLY A 532 41.91 1.43 4.02
C GLY A 532 40.52 1.15 3.43
N GLY A 533 39.45 1.66 4.08
CA GLY A 533 38.04 1.42 3.71
C GLY A 533 37.55 -0.02 3.93
N LYS A 534 38.37 -0.89 4.52
CA LYS A 534 38.02 -2.29 4.81
C LYS A 534 37.77 -2.47 6.29
N LEU A 535 36.71 -3.19 6.63
CA LEU A 535 36.44 -3.57 8.02
C LEU A 535 37.44 -4.67 8.41
N VAL A 536 38.37 -4.35 9.31
CA VAL A 536 39.44 -5.26 9.74
C VAL A 536 39.13 -5.92 11.10
N LYS A 537 38.15 -5.36 11.85
CA LYS A 537 37.69 -5.94 13.12
C LYS A 537 36.21 -5.68 13.23
N LEU A 538 35.46 -6.69 13.66
CA LEU A 538 34.03 -6.57 13.95
C LEU A 538 33.68 -7.47 15.12
N ARG A 539 33.10 -6.86 16.16
CA ARG A 539 32.52 -7.55 17.31
C ARG A 539 31.07 -7.10 17.47
N VAL A 540 30.17 -8.03 17.68
CA VAL A 540 28.75 -7.73 17.90
C VAL A 540 28.35 -8.39 19.23
N THR A 541 27.78 -7.63 20.11
CA THR A 541 27.30 -8.10 21.41
C THR A 541 25.81 -7.80 21.55
N PRO A 542 24.95 -8.80 21.84
CA PRO A 542 25.27 -10.21 22.01
C PRO A 542 25.64 -10.89 20.67
N ALA A 543 26.42 -11.94 20.72
CA ALA A 543 26.94 -12.62 19.52
C ALA A 543 25.86 -13.15 18.57
N ALA A 544 24.69 -13.53 19.08
CA ALA A 544 23.53 -13.94 18.30
C ALA A 544 23.06 -12.85 17.28
N ARG A 545 23.31 -11.58 17.58
CA ARG A 545 22.98 -10.45 16.71
C ARG A 545 23.95 -10.27 15.53
N ARG A 546 25.06 -11.01 15.51
CA ARG A 546 26.02 -10.93 14.39
C ARG A 546 25.38 -11.30 13.05
N ALA A 547 24.44 -12.25 13.06
CA ALA A 547 23.71 -12.67 11.85
C ALA A 547 22.82 -11.56 11.26
N ASP A 548 22.45 -10.58 12.07
CA ASP A 548 21.64 -9.44 11.62
C ASP A 548 22.49 -8.30 11.06
N VAL A 549 23.81 -8.35 11.19
CA VAL A 549 24.73 -7.32 10.66
C VAL A 549 25.12 -7.67 9.23
N ALA A 550 24.64 -6.87 8.28
CA ALA A 550 25.04 -6.90 6.88
C ALA A 550 26.09 -5.81 6.61
N VAL A 551 27.27 -6.19 6.11
CA VAL A 551 28.34 -5.26 5.73
C VAL A 551 28.24 -4.97 4.24
N ALA A 552 28.17 -3.71 3.84
CA ALA A 552 28.18 -3.32 2.43
C ALA A 552 29.61 -3.44 1.88
N ALA A 553 29.78 -4.30 0.90
CA ALA A 553 30.99 -4.86 0.28
C ALA A 553 32.15 -3.90 -0.08
N PRO A 554 33.36 -4.43 -0.35
CA PRO A 554 33.81 -5.79 -0.13
C PRO A 554 34.54 -5.93 1.22
N TYR A 555 33.92 -6.69 2.12
CA TYR A 555 34.51 -7.00 3.40
C TYR A 555 35.48 -8.21 3.25
N HIS A 556 36.73 -8.02 3.54
CA HIS A 556 37.68 -9.08 3.85
C HIS A 556 37.96 -8.99 5.34
N ASP A 557 37.39 -9.88 6.15
CA ASP A 557 37.74 -10.03 7.54
C ASP A 557 39.19 -10.63 7.60
N PRO A 558 40.21 -9.86 7.99
CA PRO A 558 41.58 -10.39 8.02
C PRO A 558 41.77 -11.43 9.10
N LEU A 559 40.82 -11.55 10.04
CA LEU A 559 40.73 -12.61 11.05
C LEU A 559 39.74 -13.71 10.66
N ALA A 560 39.05 -13.58 9.52
CA ALA A 560 38.11 -14.61 9.09
C ALA A 560 38.92 -15.89 8.75
N PHE A 561 38.80 -16.83 9.60
CA PHE A 561 39.21 -18.20 9.28
C PHE A 561 38.19 -18.86 8.38
N GLU A 562 38.66 -19.75 7.54
CA GLU A 562 37.74 -20.59 6.75
C GLU A 562 37.29 -21.79 7.60
N ALA A 563 36.03 -22.11 7.49
CA ALA A 563 35.41 -23.30 8.05
C ALA A 563 34.62 -23.98 6.93
N ASP A 564 35.02 -25.18 6.56
CA ASP A 564 34.39 -25.86 5.42
C ASP A 564 34.11 -27.35 5.77
N PRO A 565 32.86 -27.77 5.63
CA PRO A 565 31.63 -26.97 5.40
C PRO A 565 31.18 -26.25 6.67
N PRO A 566 30.57 -25.04 6.54
CA PRO A 566 30.09 -24.28 7.72
C PRO A 566 28.76 -24.80 8.29
N SER A 567 28.09 -25.68 7.55
CA SER A 567 26.83 -26.32 7.94
C SER A 567 26.70 -27.70 7.27
N GLY A 568 25.94 -28.58 7.91
CA GLY A 568 25.62 -29.93 7.42
C GLY A 568 25.02 -30.82 8.49
N GLU A 569 24.71 -32.05 8.12
CA GLU A 569 24.20 -33.06 9.06
C GLU A 569 25.27 -33.54 10.02
N ALA A 570 24.90 -33.75 11.28
CA ALA A 570 25.76 -34.41 12.28
C ALA A 570 25.81 -35.94 12.03
N PRO A 571 26.98 -36.56 12.24
CA PRO A 571 28.26 -35.97 12.59
C PRO A 571 28.84 -35.11 11.48
N LEU A 572 29.09 -33.84 11.75
CA LEU A 572 29.59 -32.85 10.79
C LEU A 572 31.06 -32.62 11.02
N SER A 573 31.89 -33.07 10.09
CA SER A 573 33.35 -32.82 10.14
C SER A 573 33.66 -31.53 9.40
N VAL A 574 34.25 -30.57 10.08
CA VAL A 574 34.56 -29.21 9.60
C VAL A 574 36.04 -29.01 9.66
N ARG A 575 36.62 -28.58 8.53
CA ARG A 575 38.01 -28.11 8.49
C ARG A 575 38.05 -26.62 8.77
N PHE A 576 38.81 -26.24 9.76
CA PHE A 576 39.11 -24.86 10.13
C PHE A 576 40.46 -24.47 9.61
N ASP A 577 40.60 -23.32 8.98
CA ASP A 577 41.80 -22.86 8.32
C ASP A 577 42.06 -21.38 8.63
N ALA A 578 43.13 -21.11 9.39
CA ALA A 578 43.58 -19.77 9.73
C ALA A 578 44.83 -19.34 8.92
N THR A 579 45.17 -20.03 7.84
CA THR A 579 46.38 -19.70 7.03
C THR A 579 46.31 -18.31 6.40
N ARG A 580 45.10 -17.78 6.19
CA ARG A 580 44.86 -16.43 5.66
C ARG A 580 44.63 -15.39 6.73
N VAL A 581 44.65 -15.78 8.01
CA VAL A 581 44.51 -14.84 9.13
C VAL A 581 45.81 -14.03 9.23
N THR A 582 45.70 -12.74 8.97
CA THR A 582 46.81 -11.77 9.01
C THR A 582 46.52 -10.67 9.99
N ASN A 583 47.54 -10.13 10.62
CA ASN A 583 47.42 -8.93 11.46
C ASN A 583 48.46 -7.90 11.05
N ASP A 584 48.06 -6.66 10.85
CA ASP A 584 48.96 -5.53 10.52
C ASP A 584 49.91 -5.17 11.67
N ALA A 585 49.62 -5.58 12.90
CA ALA A 585 50.39 -5.25 14.10
C ALA A 585 51.52 -6.25 14.42
N GLY A 586 51.74 -7.33 13.63
CA GLY A 586 52.83 -8.26 13.84
C GLY A 586 52.50 -9.73 13.48
N ARG A 587 53.55 -10.56 13.41
CA ARG A 587 53.43 -11.98 13.12
C ARG A 587 52.63 -12.71 14.20
N ILE A 588 51.61 -13.48 13.81
CA ILE A 588 50.89 -14.37 14.72
C ILE A 588 51.84 -15.47 15.21
N VAL A 589 51.90 -15.65 16.52
CA VAL A 589 52.84 -16.59 17.16
C VAL A 589 52.09 -17.80 17.78
N SER A 590 50.80 -17.72 18.00
CA SER A 590 50.00 -18.86 18.44
C SER A 590 48.52 -18.76 18.02
N TYR A 591 47.90 -19.90 17.86
CA TYR A 591 46.50 -20.08 17.53
C TYR A 591 45.84 -20.91 18.65
N GLU A 592 44.59 -20.58 19.01
CA GLU A 592 43.79 -21.36 19.92
C GLU A 592 42.37 -21.37 19.41
N TRP A 593 41.89 -22.56 19.08
CA TRP A 593 40.51 -22.78 18.65
C TRP A 593 39.67 -23.20 19.83
N ASP A 594 38.45 -22.62 19.90
CA ASP A 594 37.34 -23.13 20.69
C ASP A 594 36.22 -23.43 19.70
N PHE A 595 35.84 -24.70 19.58
CA PHE A 595 34.81 -25.10 18.60
C PHE A 595 33.38 -24.87 19.08
N GLY A 596 33.18 -24.32 20.28
CA GLY A 596 31.87 -23.98 20.84
C GLY A 596 31.10 -25.18 21.40
N ASP A 597 31.72 -26.39 21.40
CA ASP A 597 31.19 -27.60 22.02
C ASP A 597 32.04 -28.09 23.22
N GLY A 598 32.97 -27.25 23.67
CA GLY A 598 33.90 -27.50 24.79
C GLY A 598 35.21 -28.17 24.34
N ARG A 599 35.42 -28.41 23.06
CA ARG A 599 36.70 -28.93 22.53
C ARG A 599 37.53 -27.80 21.93
N THR A 600 38.86 -27.94 21.99
CA THR A 600 39.81 -26.92 21.53
C THR A 600 40.94 -27.51 20.72
N ALA A 601 41.64 -26.66 19.93
CA ALA A 601 42.87 -27.01 19.20
C ALA A 601 43.82 -25.82 19.19
N LYS A 602 45.13 -26.03 18.87
CA LYS A 602 46.17 -24.99 18.90
C LYS A 602 46.95 -24.79 17.60
N ASP A 603 46.63 -25.57 16.58
CA ASP A 603 47.32 -25.49 15.30
C ASP A 603 46.70 -24.41 14.39
N MET A 604 47.45 -23.93 13.41
CA MET A 604 46.98 -22.93 12.43
C MET A 604 45.81 -23.49 11.57
N THR A 605 45.75 -24.81 11.42
CA THR A 605 44.63 -25.52 10.81
C THR A 605 44.13 -26.63 11.74
N ALA A 606 42.84 -26.85 11.82
CA ALA A 606 42.23 -27.90 12.64
C ALA A 606 41.08 -28.58 11.91
N THR A 607 40.86 -29.85 12.20
CA THR A 607 39.62 -30.53 11.79
C THR A 607 38.87 -30.95 13.04
N HIS A 608 37.59 -30.59 13.10
CA HIS A 608 36.73 -30.92 14.23
C HIS A 608 35.43 -31.54 13.75
N THR A 609 34.93 -32.54 14.48
CA THR A 609 33.69 -33.21 14.16
C THR A 609 32.65 -32.92 15.24
N TYR A 610 31.57 -32.30 14.84
CA TYR A 610 30.40 -32.06 15.69
C TYR A 610 29.49 -33.29 15.66
N GLU A 611 29.54 -34.09 16.71
CA GLU A 611 28.81 -35.39 16.80
C GLU A 611 27.31 -35.20 16.92
N LYS A 612 26.86 -34.09 17.46
CA LYS A 612 25.45 -33.81 17.70
C LYS A 612 24.96 -32.62 16.88
N ALA A 613 23.67 -32.63 16.55
CA ALA A 613 23.02 -31.46 15.99
C ALA A 613 23.03 -30.30 17.02
N GLY A 614 23.33 -29.10 16.55
CA GLY A 614 23.44 -27.90 17.35
C GLY A 614 24.03 -26.74 16.57
N THR A 615 24.01 -25.58 17.18
CA THR A 615 24.64 -24.36 16.66
C THR A 615 25.85 -24.05 17.52
N TYR A 616 27.02 -24.10 16.95
CA TYR A 616 28.30 -24.03 17.64
C TYR A 616 29.05 -22.76 17.26
N PRO A 617 29.28 -21.81 18.20
CA PRO A 617 30.07 -20.60 17.92
C PRO A 617 31.55 -20.95 18.00
N ALA A 618 32.11 -21.40 16.90
CA ALA A 618 33.52 -21.68 16.80
C ALA A 618 34.34 -20.38 16.84
N THR A 619 35.34 -20.30 17.71
CA THR A 619 36.13 -19.09 17.96
C THR A 619 37.61 -19.40 17.78
N LEU A 620 38.31 -18.52 17.05
CA LEU A 620 39.76 -18.50 16.95
C LEU A 620 40.33 -17.37 17.81
N ARG A 621 41.31 -17.70 18.67
CA ARG A 621 42.15 -16.74 19.38
C ARG A 621 43.53 -16.76 18.75
N ALA A 622 43.95 -15.68 18.12
CA ALA A 622 45.27 -15.54 17.53
C ALA A 622 46.09 -14.56 18.36
N LYS A 623 47.26 -15.00 18.85
CA LYS A 623 48.15 -14.12 19.64
C LYS A 623 49.30 -13.65 18.78
N THR A 624 49.61 -12.38 18.85
CA THR A 624 50.67 -11.71 18.12
C THR A 624 51.95 -11.69 18.94
N GLY A 625 53.09 -11.45 18.25
CA GLY A 625 54.42 -11.39 18.89
C GLY A 625 54.60 -10.27 19.91
N ASN A 626 53.77 -9.21 19.86
CA ASN A 626 53.71 -8.11 20.80
C ASN A 626 52.77 -8.38 22.01
N GLY A 627 52.14 -9.58 22.07
CA GLY A 627 51.34 -10.04 23.21
C GLY A 627 49.84 -9.72 23.06
N GLU A 628 49.37 -9.04 22.01
CA GLU A 628 47.97 -8.82 21.75
C GLU A 628 47.27 -10.11 21.35
N THR A 629 46.02 -10.28 21.78
CA THR A 629 45.19 -11.44 21.40
C THR A 629 44.00 -10.95 20.60
N GLU A 630 43.86 -11.46 19.41
CA GLU A 630 42.73 -11.17 18.53
C GLU A 630 41.79 -12.36 18.45
N ILE A 631 40.50 -12.11 18.30
CA ILE A 631 39.47 -13.13 18.39
C ILE A 631 38.55 -13.02 17.17
N ALA A 632 38.45 -14.11 16.41
CA ALA A 632 37.45 -14.28 15.38
C ALA A 632 36.42 -15.34 15.76
N SER A 633 35.18 -15.21 15.34
CA SER A 633 34.15 -16.20 15.63
C SER A 633 33.31 -16.48 14.39
N ARG A 634 32.97 -17.77 14.20
CA ARG A 634 32.08 -18.22 13.13
C ARG A 634 31.12 -19.25 13.67
N VAL A 635 29.84 -19.14 13.27
CA VAL A 635 28.81 -20.08 13.68
C VAL A 635 28.83 -21.29 12.74
N ILE A 636 28.95 -22.48 13.33
CA ILE A 636 28.81 -23.77 12.64
C ILE A 636 27.46 -24.36 13.00
N SER A 637 26.70 -24.78 11.98
CA SER A 637 25.37 -25.36 12.17
C SER A 637 25.37 -26.83 11.79
N ALA A 638 25.40 -27.71 12.78
CA ALA A 638 25.18 -29.15 12.60
C ALA A 638 23.68 -29.45 12.77
N THR A 639 23.07 -30.01 11.75
CA THR A 639 21.65 -30.39 11.76
C THR A 639 21.46 -31.87 12.14
N THR A 640 20.28 -32.25 12.54
CA THR A 640 19.92 -33.68 12.67
C THR A 640 20.04 -34.35 11.32
N VAL A 641 20.43 -35.63 11.32
CA VAL A 641 20.38 -36.44 10.11
C VAL A 641 18.97 -36.43 9.56
N ASP A 642 18.83 -36.00 8.32
CA ASP A 642 17.55 -36.02 7.66
C ASP A 642 17.24 -37.45 7.22
N THR A 643 16.19 -38.00 7.76
CA THR A 643 15.65 -39.33 7.43
C THR A 643 14.26 -39.24 6.80
N THR A 644 13.80 -38.03 6.56
CA THR A 644 12.47 -37.75 6.00
C THR A 644 12.57 -37.69 4.48
N ALA A 645 11.80 -38.49 3.79
CA ALA A 645 11.76 -38.42 2.32
C ALA A 645 10.91 -37.20 1.88
N PRO A 646 11.26 -36.56 0.78
CA PRO A 646 10.48 -35.48 0.22
C PRO A 646 9.07 -36.00 -0.16
N THR A 647 8.09 -35.14 -0.04
CA THR A 647 6.70 -35.45 -0.46
C THR A 647 6.20 -34.44 -1.46
N VAL A 648 5.26 -34.82 -2.30
CA VAL A 648 4.55 -33.87 -3.18
C VAL A 648 3.45 -33.21 -2.36
N VAL A 649 3.61 -31.92 -2.04
CA VAL A 649 2.63 -31.18 -1.23
C VAL A 649 1.48 -30.64 -2.06
N ALA A 650 1.76 -30.14 -3.27
CA ALA A 650 0.75 -29.61 -4.15
C ALA A 650 1.08 -29.82 -5.63
N VAL A 651 0.04 -29.83 -6.45
CA VAL A 651 0.15 -29.74 -7.90
C VAL A 651 -0.81 -28.66 -8.38
N THR A 652 -0.28 -27.73 -9.18
CA THR A 652 -1.06 -26.60 -9.69
C THR A 652 -1.18 -26.71 -11.21
N ALA A 653 -2.40 -26.65 -11.69
CA ALA A 653 -2.67 -26.58 -13.13
C ALA A 653 -2.23 -25.23 -13.72
N PRO A 654 -1.86 -25.17 -15.00
CA PRO A 654 -1.58 -23.90 -15.66
C PRO A 654 -2.84 -23.02 -15.72
N ASP A 655 -2.67 -21.74 -15.44
CA ASP A 655 -3.73 -20.73 -15.52
C ASP A 655 -4.04 -20.30 -16.98
N ARG A 656 -3.16 -20.67 -17.92
CA ARG A 656 -3.27 -20.35 -19.34
C ARG A 656 -2.74 -21.49 -20.18
N PRO A 657 -3.28 -21.68 -21.40
CA PRO A 657 -2.68 -22.60 -22.37
C PRO A 657 -1.20 -22.26 -22.61
N GLY A 658 -0.33 -23.26 -22.59
CA GLY A 658 1.11 -23.12 -22.80
C GLY A 658 1.96 -22.82 -21.57
N ARG A 659 1.37 -22.59 -20.39
CA ARG A 659 2.11 -22.64 -19.12
C ARG A 659 2.17 -24.08 -18.59
N GLY A 660 3.23 -24.39 -17.87
CA GLY A 660 3.49 -25.72 -17.32
C GLY A 660 2.64 -26.06 -16.09
N VAL A 661 2.48 -27.35 -15.84
CA VAL A 661 1.97 -27.88 -14.57
C VAL A 661 3.07 -27.73 -13.50
N VAL A 662 2.76 -27.19 -12.33
CA VAL A 662 3.74 -27.00 -11.26
C VAL A 662 3.54 -28.04 -10.17
N VAL A 663 4.62 -28.76 -9.83
CA VAL A 663 4.68 -29.73 -8.73
C VAL A 663 5.49 -29.12 -7.60
N ALA A 664 4.92 -29.01 -6.41
CA ALA A 664 5.58 -28.50 -5.22
C ALA A 664 5.95 -29.63 -4.26
N PHE A 665 7.17 -29.60 -3.73
CA PHE A 665 7.73 -30.56 -2.78
C PHE A 665 7.77 -29.97 -1.36
N SER A 666 7.76 -30.84 -0.35
CA SER A 666 7.86 -30.45 1.07
C SER A 666 9.21 -29.83 1.43
N GLU A 667 10.23 -30.08 0.62
CA GLU A 667 11.61 -29.68 0.87
C GLU A 667 12.43 -29.62 -0.43
N PRO A 668 13.65 -29.07 -0.42
CA PRO A 668 14.51 -28.99 -1.60
C PRO A 668 14.94 -30.37 -2.11
N VAL A 669 14.72 -30.61 -3.40
CA VAL A 669 15.07 -31.87 -4.08
C VAL A 669 16.33 -31.73 -4.94
N ARG A 670 16.87 -32.88 -5.38
CA ARG A 670 18.04 -32.95 -6.27
C ARG A 670 17.67 -32.55 -7.69
N GLN A 671 18.48 -31.69 -8.27
CA GLN A 671 18.23 -31.14 -9.61
C GLN A 671 18.32 -32.21 -10.70
N GLU A 672 19.37 -33.02 -10.62
CA GLU A 672 19.65 -34.08 -11.59
C GLU A 672 18.51 -35.10 -11.75
N GLU A 673 17.63 -35.24 -10.75
CA GLU A 673 16.48 -36.14 -10.76
C GLU A 673 15.18 -35.36 -11.01
N ALA A 674 15.06 -34.16 -10.43
CA ALA A 674 13.88 -33.31 -10.54
C ALA A 674 13.65 -32.78 -11.96
N GLU A 675 14.70 -32.61 -12.75
CA GLU A 675 14.62 -32.11 -14.13
C GLU A 675 14.49 -33.23 -15.17
N VAL A 676 14.38 -34.47 -14.73
CA VAL A 676 14.12 -35.61 -15.62
C VAL A 676 12.65 -35.75 -15.93
N ALA A 677 12.24 -35.38 -17.15
CA ALA A 677 10.83 -35.40 -17.56
C ALA A 677 10.15 -36.79 -17.40
N ALA A 678 10.91 -37.89 -17.54
CA ALA A 678 10.41 -39.25 -17.36
C ALA A 678 10.01 -39.61 -15.92
N ASN A 679 10.38 -38.79 -14.93
CA ASN A 679 9.98 -38.93 -13.54
C ASN A 679 8.55 -38.40 -13.28
N TYR A 680 7.92 -37.85 -14.30
CA TYR A 680 6.56 -37.27 -14.23
C TYR A 680 5.68 -37.88 -15.32
N THR A 681 4.54 -38.42 -14.91
CA THR A 681 3.51 -38.90 -15.84
C THR A 681 2.22 -38.19 -15.55
N ILE A 682 1.59 -37.58 -16.57
CA ILE A 682 0.29 -36.89 -16.42
C ILE A 682 -0.77 -37.66 -17.20
N GLU A 683 -1.82 -38.02 -16.51
CA GLU A 683 -2.96 -38.75 -17.07
C GLU A 683 -4.26 -37.90 -17.03
N PRO A 684 -5.10 -38.07 -18.06
CA PRO A 684 -5.00 -39.00 -19.21
C PRO A 684 -4.13 -38.40 -20.34
N GLY A 685 -3.11 -39.14 -20.78
CA GLY A 685 -2.44 -38.99 -22.06
C GLY A 685 -1.66 -37.67 -22.33
N ILE A 686 -1.22 -36.94 -21.31
CA ILE A 686 -0.50 -35.68 -21.45
C ILE A 686 1.00 -35.92 -21.47
N LYS A 687 1.64 -35.53 -22.57
CA LYS A 687 3.10 -35.67 -22.72
C LYS A 687 3.81 -34.58 -21.93
N VAL A 688 4.73 -34.96 -21.04
CA VAL A 688 5.67 -34.07 -20.39
C VAL A 688 6.90 -33.93 -21.30
N ALA A 689 7.16 -32.73 -21.78
CA ALA A 689 8.27 -32.42 -22.68
C ALA A 689 9.57 -32.09 -21.94
N SER A 690 9.47 -31.36 -20.84
CA SER A 690 10.60 -30.99 -19.98
C SER A 690 10.13 -30.71 -18.56
N ALA A 691 11.08 -30.74 -17.61
CA ALA A 691 10.91 -30.35 -16.22
C ALA A 691 12.00 -29.35 -15.86
N SER A 692 11.65 -28.31 -15.14
CA SER A 692 12.58 -27.25 -14.70
C SER A 692 12.40 -26.96 -13.23
N LEU A 693 13.46 -27.04 -12.45
CA LEU A 693 13.50 -26.84 -11.01
C LEU A 693 13.64 -25.35 -10.66
N SER A 694 12.91 -24.88 -9.68
CA SER A 694 13.00 -23.51 -9.12
C SER A 694 14.34 -23.30 -8.40
N ALA A 695 14.76 -22.03 -8.24
CA ALA A 695 16.02 -21.68 -7.59
C ALA A 695 16.10 -22.12 -6.12
N ASP A 696 14.99 -22.14 -5.40
CA ASP A 696 14.84 -22.67 -4.03
C ASP A 696 14.74 -24.20 -3.97
N ARG A 697 14.66 -24.86 -5.14
CA ARG A 697 14.60 -26.31 -5.33
C ARG A 697 13.40 -27.02 -4.72
N THR A 698 12.31 -26.26 -4.49
CA THR A 698 11.07 -26.83 -3.91
C THR A 698 9.93 -26.97 -4.92
N MET A 699 10.09 -26.45 -6.14
CA MET A 699 9.04 -26.52 -7.17
C MET A 699 9.63 -26.95 -8.51
N VAL A 700 8.89 -27.80 -9.21
CA VAL A 700 9.20 -28.20 -10.59
C VAL A 700 8.08 -27.77 -11.52
N THR A 701 8.45 -27.03 -12.56
CA THR A 701 7.52 -26.66 -13.64
C THR A 701 7.66 -27.63 -14.79
N LEU A 702 6.59 -28.34 -15.10
CA LEU A 702 6.51 -29.31 -16.21
C LEU A 702 5.98 -28.62 -17.46
N THR A 703 6.79 -28.55 -18.51
CA THR A 703 6.29 -28.16 -19.84
C THR A 703 5.58 -29.36 -20.44
N THR A 704 4.29 -29.19 -20.79
CA THR A 704 3.47 -30.30 -21.26
C THR A 704 2.89 -30.02 -22.64
N SER A 705 2.41 -31.08 -23.32
CA SER A 705 1.42 -30.88 -24.37
C SER A 705 0.18 -30.17 -23.81
N PRO A 706 -0.58 -29.41 -24.63
CA PRO A 706 -1.79 -28.75 -24.13
C PRO A 706 -2.73 -29.74 -23.45
N LEU A 707 -3.31 -29.32 -22.32
CA LEU A 707 -4.39 -30.07 -21.67
C LEU A 707 -5.68 -29.86 -22.47
N PRO A 708 -6.22 -30.89 -23.11
CA PRO A 708 -7.25 -30.71 -24.15
C PRO A 708 -8.67 -30.48 -23.59
N LYS A 709 -8.91 -30.79 -22.34
CA LYS A 709 -10.25 -30.73 -21.72
C LYS A 709 -10.20 -30.18 -20.32
N LEU A 710 -11.28 -29.50 -19.92
CA LEU A 710 -11.52 -29.20 -18.51
C LEU A 710 -11.68 -30.52 -17.74
N GLY A 711 -11.21 -30.56 -16.51
CA GLY A 711 -11.43 -31.70 -15.65
C GLY A 711 -10.25 -32.04 -14.76
N GLU A 712 -10.37 -33.19 -14.17
CA GLU A 712 -9.34 -33.74 -13.30
C GLU A 712 -8.27 -34.48 -14.10
N TYR A 713 -7.05 -34.15 -13.76
CA TYR A 713 -5.82 -34.78 -14.21
C TYR A 713 -5.09 -35.34 -12.99
N SER A 714 -4.21 -36.27 -13.19
CA SER A 714 -3.29 -36.71 -12.15
C SER A 714 -1.86 -36.67 -12.64
N VAL A 715 -0.95 -36.26 -11.77
CA VAL A 715 0.47 -36.43 -11.99
C VAL A 715 1.02 -37.48 -11.07
N THR A 716 1.76 -38.42 -11.63
CA THR A 716 2.56 -39.40 -10.86
C THR A 716 4.00 -38.91 -10.88
N VAL A 717 4.60 -38.82 -9.70
CA VAL A 717 5.97 -38.33 -9.47
C VAL A 717 6.76 -39.46 -8.84
N LYS A 718 7.95 -39.78 -9.36
CA LYS A 718 8.80 -40.88 -8.88
C LYS A 718 10.28 -40.56 -9.05
N ASN A 719 11.15 -41.37 -8.42
CA ASN A 719 12.61 -41.34 -8.57
C ASN A 719 13.26 -39.99 -8.23
N ILE A 720 12.69 -39.25 -7.29
CA ILE A 720 13.23 -37.95 -6.85
C ILE A 720 13.70 -38.09 -5.41
N ARG A 721 14.91 -37.61 -5.11
CA ARG A 721 15.50 -37.60 -3.78
C ARG A 721 15.66 -36.19 -3.27
N ASP A 722 15.69 -36.07 -1.94
CA ASP A 722 16.10 -34.86 -1.26
C ASP A 722 17.61 -34.59 -1.39
N ARG A 723 18.07 -33.56 -0.69
CA ARG A 723 19.49 -33.17 -0.65
C ARG A 723 20.21 -33.62 0.62
N ALA A 724 19.59 -34.50 1.42
CA ALA A 724 20.22 -35.09 2.59
C ALA A 724 21.55 -35.78 2.23
N LYS A 725 22.49 -35.90 3.18
CA LYS A 725 23.77 -36.55 2.99
C LYS A 725 23.60 -38.01 2.57
N LYS A 726 22.62 -38.71 3.15
CA LYS A 726 22.09 -39.96 2.64
C LYS A 726 20.73 -39.65 2.05
N PRO A 727 20.63 -39.55 0.73
CA PRO A 727 19.41 -39.02 0.10
C PRO A 727 18.21 -39.94 0.32
N ASN A 728 17.12 -39.37 0.79
CA ASN A 728 15.86 -40.08 0.99
C ASN A 728 15.05 -40.03 -0.30
N LEU A 729 14.56 -41.17 -0.73
CA LEU A 729 13.81 -41.32 -1.97
C LEU A 729 12.32 -41.02 -1.73
N LEU A 730 11.75 -40.11 -2.55
CA LEU A 730 10.31 -39.91 -2.65
C LEU A 730 9.58 -41.21 -2.91
N ALA A 731 8.59 -41.54 -2.11
CA ALA A 731 7.65 -42.60 -2.45
C ALA A 731 6.89 -42.20 -3.72
N GLU A 732 6.77 -43.12 -4.68
CA GLU A 732 5.97 -42.84 -5.88
C GLU A 732 4.60 -42.29 -5.48
N THR A 733 4.33 -41.09 -5.90
CA THR A 733 3.18 -40.31 -5.44
C THR A 733 2.33 -39.88 -6.62
N ARG A 734 1.04 -40.17 -6.55
CA ARG A 734 0.03 -39.70 -7.49
C ARG A 734 -0.79 -38.60 -6.82
N LYS A 735 -0.85 -37.41 -7.46
CA LYS A 735 -1.66 -36.29 -7.02
C LYS A 735 -2.61 -35.88 -8.14
N THR A 736 -3.85 -35.62 -7.77
CA THR A 736 -4.82 -35.05 -8.70
C THR A 736 -4.76 -33.55 -8.70
N PHE A 737 -5.04 -32.95 -9.85
CA PHE A 737 -5.22 -31.51 -10.00
C PHE A 737 -6.31 -31.24 -11.03
N ARG A 738 -7.00 -30.12 -10.89
CA ARG A 738 -8.05 -29.74 -11.81
C ARG A 738 -7.53 -28.69 -12.79
N TYR A 739 -7.70 -28.95 -14.08
CA TYR A 739 -7.46 -27.97 -15.11
C TYR A 739 -8.76 -27.21 -15.44
N ALA A 740 -8.79 -25.93 -15.11
CA ALA A 740 -9.86 -25.02 -15.49
C ALA A 740 -9.22 -23.65 -15.75
N PRO A 741 -8.92 -23.28 -17.01
CA PRO A 741 -8.25 -22.05 -17.33
C PRO A 741 -9.20 -20.86 -17.19
N LEU A 742 -9.48 -20.48 -15.94
CA LEU A 742 -10.35 -19.37 -15.60
C LEU A 742 -9.65 -18.04 -15.86
N PHE A 743 -10.35 -17.14 -16.57
CA PHE A 743 -9.99 -15.74 -16.63
C PHE A 743 -10.45 -15.02 -15.36
N ALA A 744 -11.70 -15.25 -14.94
CA ALA A 744 -12.28 -14.71 -13.72
C ALA A 744 -13.33 -15.66 -13.16
N TRP A 745 -13.54 -15.65 -11.85
CA TRP A 745 -14.58 -16.43 -11.19
C TRP A 745 -15.11 -15.72 -9.95
N TRP A 746 -16.26 -15.11 -10.07
CA TRP A 746 -17.00 -14.52 -8.95
C TRP A 746 -18.10 -15.48 -8.52
N LYS A 747 -17.94 -16.12 -7.37
CA LYS A 747 -18.94 -17.06 -6.84
C LYS A 747 -20.24 -16.38 -6.53
N LEU A 748 -20.19 -15.13 -6.08
CA LEU A 748 -21.35 -14.34 -5.69
C LEU A 748 -22.20 -15.06 -4.63
N ASN A 749 -21.55 -15.61 -3.61
CA ASN A 749 -22.17 -16.36 -2.53
C ASN A 749 -21.60 -16.00 -1.16
N GLU A 750 -20.94 -14.85 -1.03
CA GLU A 750 -20.32 -14.38 0.19
C GLU A 750 -21.33 -14.16 1.33
N GLY A 751 -22.58 -13.82 0.99
CA GLY A 751 -23.68 -13.74 1.93
C GLY A 751 -23.77 -12.46 2.74
N ASP A 752 -22.66 -11.71 2.87
CA ASP A 752 -22.61 -10.41 3.52
C ASP A 752 -21.48 -9.54 2.93
N GLY A 753 -21.45 -8.26 3.33
CA GLY A 753 -20.42 -7.32 2.87
C GLY A 753 -20.64 -6.82 1.44
N PHE A 754 -19.61 -6.11 0.92
CA PHE A 754 -19.67 -5.41 -0.37
C PHE A 754 -18.61 -5.91 -1.36
N VAL A 755 -18.06 -7.08 -1.15
CA VAL A 755 -17.00 -7.66 -1.99
C VAL A 755 -17.51 -8.91 -2.66
N ALA A 756 -17.33 -9.00 -3.99
CA ALA A 756 -17.41 -10.21 -4.77
C ALA A 756 -15.98 -10.70 -5.01
N ALA A 757 -15.57 -11.76 -4.30
CA ALA A 757 -14.21 -12.26 -4.36
C ALA A 757 -13.96 -13.01 -5.69
N ASP A 758 -12.81 -12.75 -6.31
CA ASP A 758 -12.36 -13.54 -7.45
C ASP A 758 -11.68 -14.84 -6.99
N SER A 759 -12.31 -15.94 -7.30
CA SER A 759 -11.83 -17.30 -7.01
C SER A 759 -10.98 -17.91 -8.12
N SER A 760 -10.72 -17.20 -9.22
CA SER A 760 -9.86 -17.66 -10.32
C SER A 760 -8.38 -17.65 -9.99
N GLY A 761 -7.98 -16.87 -8.99
CA GLY A 761 -6.57 -16.59 -8.65
C GLY A 761 -5.96 -15.39 -9.40
N ASN A 762 -6.66 -14.77 -10.34
CA ASN A 762 -6.17 -13.63 -11.12
C ASN A 762 -6.38 -12.28 -10.43
N LYS A 763 -6.99 -12.26 -9.24
CA LYS A 763 -7.22 -11.09 -8.37
C LYS A 763 -8.11 -10.03 -9.01
N PHE A 764 -9.09 -10.42 -9.80
CA PHE A 764 -10.11 -9.55 -10.37
C PHE A 764 -11.32 -9.40 -9.43
N GLY A 765 -11.09 -9.03 -8.18
CA GLY A 765 -12.15 -8.79 -7.22
C GLY A 765 -13.24 -7.86 -7.76
N GLY A 766 -14.38 -7.83 -7.12
CA GLY A 766 -15.50 -6.96 -7.47
C GLY A 766 -16.07 -6.27 -6.25
N ALA A 767 -16.56 -5.05 -6.41
CA ALA A 767 -17.26 -4.31 -5.38
C ALA A 767 -18.76 -4.24 -5.70
N LEU A 768 -19.62 -4.58 -4.74
CA LEU A 768 -21.06 -4.39 -4.84
C LEU A 768 -21.37 -2.90 -4.71
N MET A 769 -22.01 -2.36 -5.71
CA MET A 769 -22.28 -0.92 -5.85
C MET A 769 -23.81 -0.65 -5.79
N ASP A 770 -24.15 0.58 -5.42
CA ASP A 770 -25.52 1.13 -5.48
C ASP A 770 -26.57 0.29 -4.74
N GLY A 771 -26.20 -0.29 -3.58
CA GLY A 771 -27.14 -0.96 -2.68
C GLY A 771 -27.52 -2.37 -3.04
N ALA A 772 -26.69 -3.10 -3.78
CA ALA A 772 -26.84 -4.55 -3.92
C ALA A 772 -26.86 -5.21 -2.54
N ILE A 773 -27.87 -6.02 -2.28
CA ILE A 773 -28.04 -6.75 -1.02
C ILE A 773 -27.91 -8.26 -1.24
N TRP A 774 -27.26 -8.93 -0.31
CA TRP A 774 -27.23 -10.38 -0.31
C TRP A 774 -28.58 -10.97 0.10
N THR A 775 -29.03 -11.99 -0.59
CA THR A 775 -30.26 -12.69 -0.28
C THR A 775 -30.07 -14.20 -0.42
N ASN A 776 -30.91 -14.96 0.25
CA ASN A 776 -30.99 -16.42 0.06
C ASN A 776 -32.36 -16.75 -0.52
N GLU A 777 -32.49 -16.62 -1.82
CA GLU A 777 -33.72 -16.87 -2.54
C GLU A 777 -33.62 -18.12 -3.43
N ALA A 778 -34.63 -18.94 -3.41
CA ALA A 778 -34.72 -20.18 -4.20
C ALA A 778 -33.50 -21.11 -4.00
N GLY A 779 -32.95 -21.19 -2.77
CA GLY A 779 -31.91 -22.12 -2.37
C GLY A 779 -30.49 -21.73 -2.76
N ARG A 780 -30.27 -20.48 -3.23
CA ARG A 780 -28.93 -19.94 -3.52
C ARG A 780 -28.72 -18.61 -2.80
N VAL A 781 -27.56 -18.48 -2.16
CA VAL A 781 -27.07 -17.17 -1.70
C VAL A 781 -26.58 -16.39 -2.93
N ALA A 782 -27.08 -15.20 -3.13
CA ALA A 782 -26.71 -14.36 -4.27
C ALA A 782 -26.99 -12.88 -4.00
N PRO A 783 -26.31 -11.94 -4.65
CA PRO A 783 -26.70 -10.54 -4.62
C PRO A 783 -27.98 -10.32 -5.43
N LYS A 784 -28.92 -9.57 -4.84
CA LYS A 784 -30.12 -9.11 -5.49
C LYS A 784 -29.91 -7.75 -6.09
N PHE A 785 -30.11 -7.64 -7.38
CA PHE A 785 -29.93 -6.42 -8.14
C PHE A 785 -31.26 -5.74 -8.41
N ALA A 786 -31.31 -4.44 -8.16
CA ALA A 786 -32.44 -3.59 -8.45
C ALA A 786 -31.91 -2.15 -8.72
N GLY A 787 -31.17 -1.99 -9.83
CA GLY A 787 -30.42 -0.81 -10.12
C GLY A 787 -28.96 -0.81 -9.59
N SER A 788 -28.61 -1.78 -8.78
CA SER A 788 -27.29 -2.03 -8.23
C SER A 788 -26.45 -2.93 -9.13
N PHE A 789 -25.12 -2.97 -8.91
CA PHE A 789 -24.20 -3.80 -9.70
C PHE A 789 -22.94 -4.18 -8.94
N VAL A 790 -22.21 -5.17 -9.44
CA VAL A 790 -20.83 -5.48 -9.05
C VAL A 790 -19.89 -4.86 -10.08
N LYS A 791 -19.04 -3.96 -9.64
CA LYS A 791 -17.94 -3.42 -10.45
C LYS A 791 -16.72 -4.32 -10.29
N CYS A 792 -16.34 -5.04 -11.34
CA CYS A 792 -15.21 -5.94 -11.32
C CYS A 792 -13.89 -5.19 -11.62
N GLU A 793 -12.79 -5.62 -10.97
CA GLU A 793 -11.46 -5.03 -11.15
C GLU A 793 -10.77 -5.56 -12.41
N THR A 794 -11.50 -5.60 -13.51
CA THR A 794 -10.98 -6.03 -14.81
C THR A 794 -11.66 -5.28 -15.96
N TYR A 795 -10.88 -4.98 -16.99
CA TYR A 795 -11.33 -4.48 -18.28
C TYR A 795 -11.36 -5.58 -19.34
N LEU A 796 -11.22 -6.84 -18.91
CA LEU A 796 -11.08 -8.03 -19.76
C LEU A 796 -9.81 -8.01 -20.63
N GLU A 797 -8.82 -7.21 -20.27
CA GLU A 797 -7.52 -7.15 -20.96
C GLU A 797 -6.83 -8.52 -20.92
N GLY A 798 -6.37 -9.00 -22.08
CA GLY A 798 -5.75 -10.32 -22.22
C GLY A 798 -6.73 -11.49 -22.27
N LEU A 799 -8.05 -11.25 -22.35
CA LEU A 799 -9.02 -12.24 -22.80
C LEU A 799 -9.00 -12.25 -24.35
N ALA A 800 -9.05 -13.42 -24.94
CA ALA A 800 -9.06 -13.61 -26.39
C ALA A 800 -9.96 -14.76 -26.77
N VAL A 801 -10.45 -14.78 -28.01
CA VAL A 801 -11.13 -15.94 -28.60
C VAL A 801 -10.11 -17.08 -28.76
N PRO A 802 -10.43 -18.33 -28.37
CA PRO A 802 -11.71 -18.77 -27.82
C PRO A 802 -11.86 -18.47 -26.30
N PHE A 803 -13.07 -18.15 -25.87
CA PHE A 803 -13.43 -18.01 -24.46
C PHE A 803 -14.86 -18.50 -24.21
N SER A 804 -15.19 -18.74 -22.93
CA SER A 804 -16.56 -19.07 -22.53
C SER A 804 -16.95 -18.33 -21.27
N ILE A 805 -18.24 -18.04 -21.13
CA ILE A 805 -18.84 -17.41 -19.96
C ILE A 805 -19.92 -18.32 -19.43
N ALA A 806 -19.92 -18.64 -18.14
CA ALA A 806 -20.92 -19.49 -17.50
C ALA A 806 -21.39 -18.83 -16.20
N PHE A 807 -22.69 -18.78 -15.96
CA PHE A 807 -23.28 -18.18 -14.77
C PHE A 807 -24.69 -18.68 -14.50
N TRP A 808 -25.13 -18.54 -13.26
CA TRP A 808 -26.51 -18.70 -12.87
C TRP A 808 -27.22 -17.35 -12.81
N VAL A 809 -28.42 -17.30 -13.35
CA VAL A 809 -29.26 -16.10 -13.39
C VAL A 809 -30.71 -16.43 -13.04
N ASN A 810 -31.35 -15.51 -12.27
CA ASN A 810 -32.76 -15.54 -11.99
C ASN A 810 -33.34 -14.13 -12.23
N PRO A 811 -33.84 -13.83 -13.44
CA PRO A 811 -34.44 -12.54 -13.75
C PRO A 811 -35.73 -12.32 -12.96
N ALA A 812 -35.96 -11.13 -12.43
CA ALA A 812 -37.24 -10.77 -11.80
C ALA A 812 -38.37 -10.68 -12.85
N THR A 813 -39.63 -10.79 -12.37
CA THR A 813 -40.83 -10.81 -13.25
C THR A 813 -41.06 -9.49 -13.97
N ALA A 814 -40.57 -8.36 -13.47
CA ALA A 814 -40.77 -7.03 -14.04
C ALA A 814 -39.46 -6.45 -14.56
N GLN A 815 -39.22 -6.51 -15.84
CA GLN A 815 -38.13 -5.81 -16.52
C GLN A 815 -38.73 -4.68 -17.36
N GLY A 816 -38.65 -3.46 -16.87
CA GLY A 816 -39.39 -2.30 -17.47
C GLY A 816 -38.80 -1.75 -18.76
N ALA A 817 -37.58 -2.07 -19.11
CA ALA A 817 -36.85 -1.52 -20.27
C ALA A 817 -35.83 -2.54 -20.81
N VAL A 818 -35.01 -2.14 -21.77
CA VAL A 818 -33.83 -2.90 -22.19
C VAL A 818 -32.84 -2.94 -21.06
N VAL A 819 -32.49 -4.14 -20.55
CA VAL A 819 -31.57 -4.34 -19.41
C VAL A 819 -30.36 -5.17 -19.79
N ASN A 820 -29.24 -4.96 -19.11
CA ASN A 820 -28.01 -5.72 -19.33
C ASN A 820 -27.70 -6.60 -18.11
N ILE A 821 -27.53 -7.91 -18.33
CA ILE A 821 -27.16 -8.86 -17.27
C ILE A 821 -25.68 -8.67 -16.87
N PHE A 822 -24.80 -8.37 -17.83
CA PHE A 822 -23.40 -8.08 -17.61
C PHE A 822 -22.79 -7.34 -18.80
N GLY A 823 -21.61 -6.73 -18.59
CA GLY A 823 -20.83 -6.24 -19.71
C GLY A 823 -19.92 -5.06 -19.40
N ASN A 824 -19.29 -4.58 -20.48
CA ASN A 824 -18.54 -3.31 -20.59
C ASN A 824 -18.55 -2.80 -22.05
N PHE A 825 -19.63 -3.06 -22.78
CA PHE A 825 -19.74 -2.81 -24.21
C PHE A 825 -19.83 -1.32 -24.54
N SER A 826 -19.12 -0.89 -25.58
CA SER A 826 -19.25 0.44 -26.16
C SER A 826 -19.25 0.38 -27.68
N ALA A 827 -20.03 1.26 -28.32
CA ALA A 827 -20.04 1.47 -29.75
C ALA A 827 -20.07 2.98 -30.05
N GLY A 828 -19.18 3.46 -30.88
CA GLY A 828 -19.04 4.87 -31.25
C GLY A 828 -18.18 5.09 -32.46
N ALA A 829 -17.81 6.34 -32.72
CA ALA A 829 -16.99 6.72 -33.88
C ALA A 829 -15.60 6.03 -33.88
N ASP A 830 -15.08 5.70 -32.71
CA ASP A 830 -13.74 5.10 -32.52
C ASP A 830 -13.75 3.57 -32.66
N GLY A 831 -14.92 2.94 -32.85
CA GLY A 831 -15.05 1.49 -32.98
C GLY A 831 -16.06 0.86 -32.05
N VAL A 832 -16.03 -0.48 -32.00
CA VAL A 832 -16.91 -1.31 -31.17
C VAL A 832 -16.05 -2.20 -30.28
N PHE A 833 -16.22 -2.09 -28.95
CA PHE A 833 -15.36 -2.75 -27.96
C PHE A 833 -16.16 -3.40 -26.83
N GLY A 834 -15.58 -4.42 -26.19
CA GLY A 834 -16.15 -5.09 -25.04
C GLY A 834 -17.21 -6.12 -25.38
N MET A 835 -17.99 -6.49 -24.35
CA MET A 835 -19.07 -7.46 -24.47
C MET A 835 -20.26 -7.08 -23.59
N MET A 836 -21.45 -7.60 -23.89
CA MET A 836 -22.63 -7.48 -23.04
C MET A 836 -23.64 -8.60 -23.31
N MET A 837 -24.48 -8.89 -22.32
CA MET A 837 -25.71 -9.64 -22.52
C MET A 837 -26.90 -8.76 -22.20
N GLN A 838 -27.73 -8.52 -23.21
CA GLN A 838 -28.80 -7.52 -23.21
C GLN A 838 -30.16 -8.17 -23.45
N GLN A 839 -31.17 -7.76 -22.71
CA GLN A 839 -32.58 -8.11 -22.97
C GLN A 839 -33.10 -7.40 -24.21
N GLU A 840 -33.87 -8.10 -25.05
CA GLU A 840 -34.64 -7.48 -26.11
C GLU A 840 -35.84 -6.77 -25.49
N TYR A 841 -36.15 -5.57 -25.99
CA TYR A 841 -37.16 -4.68 -25.43
C TYR A 841 -38.48 -5.37 -25.05
N LYS A 842 -38.82 -5.31 -23.76
CA LYS A 842 -40.05 -5.89 -23.19
C LYS A 842 -40.30 -7.38 -23.49
N THR A 843 -39.26 -8.17 -23.67
CA THR A 843 -39.35 -9.61 -23.91
C THR A 843 -38.61 -10.38 -22.80
N ASN A 844 -38.71 -11.69 -22.79
CA ASN A 844 -37.86 -12.55 -21.99
C ASN A 844 -36.69 -13.16 -22.81
N ARG A 845 -36.35 -12.51 -23.92
CA ARG A 845 -35.23 -12.89 -24.79
C ARG A 845 -34.03 -12.02 -24.49
N TYR A 846 -32.87 -12.63 -24.44
CA TYR A 846 -31.58 -12.00 -24.13
C TYR A 846 -30.56 -12.34 -25.20
N THR A 847 -29.91 -11.32 -25.73
CA THR A 847 -28.89 -11.43 -26.76
C THR A 847 -27.52 -11.14 -26.17
N PHE A 848 -26.57 -12.03 -26.41
CA PHE A 848 -25.16 -11.77 -26.10
C PHE A 848 -24.44 -11.22 -27.33
N LEU A 849 -23.63 -10.20 -27.11
CA LEU A 849 -22.78 -9.56 -28.11
C LEU A 849 -21.37 -9.36 -27.57
N TYR A 850 -20.37 -9.57 -28.43
CA TYR A 850 -18.98 -9.18 -28.19
C TYR A 850 -18.39 -8.54 -29.43
N ALA A 851 -17.28 -7.81 -29.29
CA ALA A 851 -16.75 -6.95 -30.33
C ALA A 851 -15.31 -7.32 -30.72
N ASP A 852 -14.95 -7.05 -31.99
CA ASP A 852 -13.61 -7.24 -32.53
C ASP A 852 -12.84 -5.94 -32.81
N GLY A 853 -13.34 -4.81 -32.30
CA GLY A 853 -12.82 -3.48 -32.54
C GLY A 853 -13.49 -2.75 -33.69
N LYS A 854 -14.19 -3.45 -34.62
CA LYS A 854 -14.86 -2.90 -35.79
C LYS A 854 -16.35 -3.16 -35.80
N LYS A 855 -16.75 -4.34 -35.38
CA LYS A 855 -18.15 -4.81 -35.36
C LYS A 855 -18.39 -5.69 -34.14
N SER A 856 -19.66 -5.97 -33.86
CA SER A 856 -20.08 -6.93 -32.84
C SER A 856 -20.87 -8.09 -33.45
N SER A 857 -20.82 -9.25 -32.85
CA SER A 857 -21.60 -10.43 -33.16
C SER A 857 -21.80 -11.27 -31.90
N GLY A 858 -22.54 -12.36 -32.03
CA GLY A 858 -22.76 -13.34 -30.97
C GLY A 858 -23.65 -14.49 -31.45
N PRO A 859 -23.95 -15.43 -30.55
CA PRO A 859 -24.71 -16.65 -30.90
C PRO A 859 -26.19 -16.42 -31.18
N GLY A 860 -26.71 -15.20 -30.97
CA GLY A 860 -28.14 -14.88 -31.09
C GLY A 860 -28.84 -14.81 -29.73
N SER A 861 -30.18 -14.81 -29.75
CA SER A 861 -31.01 -14.61 -28.57
C SER A 861 -31.47 -15.92 -27.95
N VAL A 862 -31.43 -15.96 -26.60
CA VAL A 862 -31.98 -17.06 -25.80
C VAL A 862 -33.13 -16.57 -24.94
N ARG A 863 -34.01 -17.47 -24.54
CA ARG A 863 -35.12 -17.18 -23.62
C ARG A 863 -34.68 -17.49 -22.18
N LEU A 864 -34.94 -16.55 -21.25
CA LEU A 864 -34.78 -16.74 -19.81
C LEU A 864 -36.10 -16.52 -19.11
N ASP A 865 -36.59 -17.50 -18.39
CA ASP A 865 -37.85 -17.43 -17.67
C ASP A 865 -37.72 -16.69 -16.35
N ALA A 866 -38.59 -15.74 -16.11
CA ALA A 866 -38.53 -14.90 -14.91
C ALA A 866 -38.89 -15.68 -13.65
N GLY A 867 -38.24 -15.37 -12.53
CA GLY A 867 -38.47 -16.01 -11.23
C GLY A 867 -37.85 -17.39 -11.08
N GLN A 868 -37.05 -17.85 -12.05
CA GLN A 868 -36.45 -19.18 -12.02
C GLN A 868 -34.93 -19.09 -12.20
N TRP A 869 -34.19 -19.89 -11.46
CA TRP A 869 -32.74 -20.04 -11.66
C TRP A 869 -32.48 -20.85 -12.94
N GLN A 870 -31.68 -20.26 -13.80
CA GLN A 870 -31.25 -20.88 -15.06
C GLN A 870 -29.75 -20.74 -15.21
N HIS A 871 -29.10 -21.80 -15.64
CA HIS A 871 -27.69 -21.76 -15.97
C HIS A 871 -27.51 -21.35 -17.43
N VAL A 872 -26.72 -20.30 -17.65
CA VAL A 872 -26.37 -19.83 -18.99
C VAL A 872 -24.91 -20.06 -19.25
N THR A 873 -24.60 -20.69 -20.40
CA THR A 873 -23.20 -20.77 -20.88
C THR A 873 -23.12 -20.23 -22.29
N ILE A 874 -22.21 -19.29 -22.50
CA ILE A 874 -21.90 -18.69 -23.77
C ILE A 874 -20.51 -19.16 -24.18
N VAL A 875 -20.38 -19.72 -25.36
CA VAL A 875 -19.12 -20.19 -25.93
C VAL A 875 -18.82 -19.37 -27.17
N CYS A 876 -17.70 -18.66 -27.14
CA CYS A 876 -17.20 -17.89 -28.27
C CYS A 876 -15.98 -18.58 -28.87
N ASP A 877 -16.10 -19.05 -30.09
CA ASP A 877 -15.04 -19.74 -30.81
C ASP A 877 -14.69 -19.02 -32.11
N THR A 878 -13.63 -19.41 -32.76
CA THR A 878 -13.17 -18.82 -34.04
C THR A 878 -14.15 -19.03 -35.18
N GLU A 879 -14.90 -20.13 -35.14
CA GLU A 879 -15.82 -20.52 -36.22
C GLU A 879 -17.29 -20.37 -35.84
N LYS A 880 -17.66 -20.84 -34.64
CA LYS A 880 -19.07 -20.91 -34.20
C LYS A 880 -19.21 -20.47 -32.75
N ASP A 881 -20.05 -19.47 -32.54
CA ASP A 881 -20.50 -19.08 -31.20
C ASP A 881 -21.76 -19.83 -30.82
N CYS A 882 -21.89 -20.27 -29.55
CA CYS A 882 -23.05 -20.97 -29.03
C CYS A 882 -23.52 -20.38 -27.72
N CYS A 883 -24.83 -20.41 -27.46
CA CYS A 883 -25.42 -20.12 -26.17
C CYS A 883 -26.29 -21.28 -25.69
N TYR A 884 -25.98 -21.73 -24.46
CA TYR A 884 -26.67 -22.83 -23.81
C TYR A 884 -27.49 -22.28 -22.62
N VAL A 885 -28.73 -22.80 -22.48
CA VAL A 885 -29.52 -22.56 -21.28
C VAL A 885 -29.83 -23.93 -20.65
N ASN A 886 -29.52 -24.06 -19.36
CA ASN A 886 -29.62 -25.33 -18.63
C ASN A 886 -28.92 -26.49 -19.34
N GLY A 887 -27.77 -26.21 -19.94
CA GLY A 887 -26.92 -27.17 -20.64
C GLY A 887 -27.41 -27.56 -22.04
N VAL A 888 -28.48 -26.96 -22.56
CA VAL A 888 -29.02 -27.22 -23.90
C VAL A 888 -28.72 -26.04 -24.82
N GLU A 889 -28.11 -26.30 -26.01
CA GLU A 889 -27.86 -25.26 -27.02
C GLU A 889 -29.20 -24.68 -27.50
N GLN A 890 -29.37 -23.38 -27.34
CA GLN A 890 -30.58 -22.67 -27.75
C GLN A 890 -30.35 -21.63 -28.87
N ALA A 891 -29.10 -21.20 -29.02
CA ALA A 891 -28.75 -20.26 -30.08
C ALA A 891 -27.31 -20.51 -30.55
N SER A 892 -27.07 -20.27 -31.84
CA SER A 892 -25.71 -20.28 -32.37
C SER A 892 -25.54 -19.28 -33.52
N GLY A 893 -24.34 -18.80 -33.71
CA GLY A 893 -23.97 -17.82 -34.74
C GLY A 893 -22.54 -18.02 -35.24
N LYS A 894 -22.15 -17.20 -36.20
CA LYS A 894 -20.77 -17.21 -36.71
C LYS A 894 -19.86 -16.47 -35.75
N GLY A 895 -18.75 -17.06 -35.36
CA GLY A 895 -17.74 -16.45 -34.51
C GLY A 895 -17.03 -15.26 -35.20
N LEU A 896 -16.61 -14.28 -34.40
CA LEU A 896 -15.81 -13.13 -34.90
C LEU A 896 -14.33 -13.46 -35.10
N GLY A 897 -13.83 -14.51 -34.45
CA GLY A 897 -12.42 -14.92 -34.49
C GLY A 897 -11.46 -14.07 -33.65
N SER A 898 -11.93 -12.93 -33.13
CA SER A 898 -11.15 -12.05 -32.22
C SER A 898 -12.06 -11.32 -31.26
N PHE A 899 -11.48 -10.86 -30.13
CA PHE A 899 -12.15 -10.03 -29.14
C PHE A 899 -11.32 -8.77 -28.85
N ALA A 900 -11.95 -7.61 -28.86
CA ALA A 900 -11.39 -6.34 -28.49
C ALA A 900 -11.98 -5.85 -27.14
N PRO A 901 -11.22 -5.87 -26.03
CA PRO A 901 -11.70 -5.42 -24.75
C PRO A 901 -11.96 -3.91 -24.74
N ASN A 902 -12.93 -3.47 -23.93
CA ASN A 902 -13.15 -2.06 -23.70
C ASN A 902 -12.29 -1.60 -22.51
N LEU A 903 -11.19 -0.93 -22.79
CA LEU A 903 -10.25 -0.43 -21.78
C LEU A 903 -10.70 0.88 -21.12
N SER A 904 -11.81 1.48 -21.58
CA SER A 904 -12.36 2.71 -21.00
C SER A 904 -13.38 2.46 -19.88
N GLN A 905 -13.92 1.23 -19.81
CA GLN A 905 -14.96 0.88 -18.85
C GLN A 905 -14.67 -0.50 -18.21
N PRO A 906 -14.73 -0.64 -16.88
CA PRO A 906 -14.56 -1.93 -16.22
C PRO A 906 -15.73 -2.86 -16.54
N PHE A 907 -15.48 -4.16 -16.42
CA PHE A 907 -16.54 -5.16 -16.53
C PHE A 907 -17.46 -5.11 -15.32
N CYS A 908 -18.78 -5.19 -15.53
CA CYS A 908 -19.78 -5.09 -14.47
C CYS A 908 -20.83 -6.21 -14.53
N LEU A 909 -21.34 -6.59 -13.36
CA LEU A 909 -22.37 -7.60 -13.13
C LEU A 909 -23.51 -7.04 -12.24
N PRO A 910 -24.68 -6.62 -12.72
CA PRO A 910 -25.04 -6.27 -14.10
C PRO A 910 -24.30 -5.05 -14.65
N PHE A 911 -24.42 -4.82 -15.95
CA PHE A 911 -23.82 -3.66 -16.60
C PHE A 911 -24.76 -2.44 -16.57
N ASN A 912 -24.36 -1.38 -15.85
CA ASN A 912 -25.21 -0.22 -15.58
C ASN A 912 -24.53 1.14 -15.87
N TYR A 913 -23.74 1.23 -16.92
CA TYR A 913 -22.91 2.42 -17.22
C TYR A 913 -23.59 3.47 -18.15
N LEU A 914 -24.84 3.26 -18.55
CA LEU A 914 -25.54 4.20 -19.43
C LEU A 914 -26.59 5.00 -18.65
N PRO A 915 -26.71 6.32 -18.86
CA PRO A 915 -27.50 7.23 -18.01
C PRO A 915 -29.03 7.10 -18.14
N ASN A 916 -29.57 6.10 -18.83
CA ASN A 916 -30.98 5.91 -19.00
C ASN A 916 -31.39 4.46 -18.71
N ALA A 917 -31.64 4.15 -17.43
CA ALA A 917 -32.47 3.03 -16.92
C ALA A 917 -32.35 1.71 -17.73
N ARG A 918 -31.12 1.10 -17.72
CA ARG A 918 -30.93 -0.28 -18.21
C ARG A 918 -30.65 -1.23 -17.05
N GLU A 919 -31.39 -1.03 -15.97
CA GLU A 919 -31.16 -1.70 -14.69
C GLU A 919 -31.70 -3.12 -14.75
N PHE A 920 -30.84 -4.11 -14.58
CA PHE A 920 -31.24 -5.48 -14.40
C PHE A 920 -31.81 -5.69 -13.00
N HIS A 921 -33.01 -6.29 -12.94
CA HIS A 921 -33.66 -6.71 -11.70
C HIS A 921 -33.65 -8.23 -11.63
N GLY A 922 -32.99 -8.77 -10.61
CA GLY A 922 -32.85 -10.23 -10.47
C GLY A 922 -31.65 -10.63 -9.64
N LEU A 923 -31.26 -11.90 -9.76
CA LEU A 923 -30.18 -12.52 -9.03
C LEU A 923 -29.13 -13.06 -10.00
N LEU A 924 -27.86 -12.96 -9.65
CA LEU A 924 -26.73 -13.60 -10.34
C LEU A 924 -25.91 -14.40 -9.33
N SER A 925 -25.40 -15.54 -9.76
CA SER A 925 -24.54 -16.39 -8.95
C SER A 925 -23.53 -17.12 -9.83
N ASP A 926 -22.38 -17.43 -9.27
CA ASP A 926 -21.36 -18.31 -9.85
C ASP A 926 -20.94 -17.90 -11.28
N PHE A 927 -20.51 -16.64 -11.43
CA PHE A 927 -20.11 -16.08 -12.71
C PHE A 927 -18.65 -16.41 -13.05
N ARG A 928 -18.45 -17.16 -14.12
CA ARG A 928 -17.14 -17.65 -14.56
C ARG A 928 -16.82 -17.24 -15.98
N ILE A 929 -15.60 -16.83 -16.24
CA ILE A 929 -15.05 -16.59 -17.58
C ILE A 929 -13.88 -17.55 -17.78
N TYR A 930 -13.91 -18.36 -18.83
CA TYR A 930 -12.89 -19.32 -19.20
C TYR A 930 -12.08 -18.83 -20.40
N ARG A 931 -10.79 -19.13 -20.45
CA ARG A 931 -9.88 -18.86 -21.57
C ARG A 931 -9.90 -19.98 -22.62
N THR A 932 -11.03 -20.62 -22.83
CA THR A 932 -11.21 -21.72 -23.77
C THR A 932 -12.67 -21.83 -24.18
N ALA A 933 -12.92 -22.38 -25.36
CA ALA A 933 -14.25 -22.81 -25.77
C ALA A 933 -14.62 -24.10 -25.03
N LEU A 934 -15.72 -24.06 -24.29
CA LEU A 934 -16.25 -25.26 -23.61
C LEU A 934 -16.96 -26.18 -24.60
N SER A 935 -16.65 -27.45 -24.58
CA SER A 935 -17.42 -28.45 -25.31
C SER A 935 -18.82 -28.66 -24.67
N PRO A 936 -19.79 -29.19 -25.39
CA PRO A 936 -21.13 -29.48 -24.82
C PRO A 936 -21.10 -30.34 -23.55
N ALA A 937 -20.19 -31.29 -23.45
CA ALA A 937 -19.99 -32.10 -22.25
C ALA A 937 -19.46 -31.30 -21.06
N GLU A 938 -18.53 -30.36 -21.31
CA GLU A 938 -17.98 -29.46 -20.31
C GLU A 938 -19.01 -28.43 -19.85
N VAL A 939 -19.87 -27.93 -20.74
CA VAL A 939 -21.03 -27.09 -20.39
C VAL A 939 -21.93 -27.80 -19.38
N GLN A 940 -22.21 -29.08 -19.62
CA GLN A 940 -23.00 -29.93 -18.69
C GLN A 940 -22.28 -30.14 -17.35
N ALA A 941 -20.96 -30.26 -17.36
CA ALA A 941 -20.18 -30.46 -16.14
C ALA A 941 -20.15 -29.19 -15.31
N VAL A 942 -19.87 -28.01 -15.91
CA VAL A 942 -19.84 -26.72 -15.25
C VAL A 942 -21.18 -26.34 -14.61
N MET A 943 -22.30 -26.71 -15.26
CA MET A 943 -23.63 -26.47 -14.71
C MET A 943 -23.89 -27.27 -13.41
N LYS A 944 -23.29 -28.47 -13.26
CA LYS A 944 -23.49 -29.35 -12.11
C LYS A 944 -22.62 -29.01 -10.90
N GLU A 945 -21.60 -28.24 -11.09
CA GLU A 945 -20.73 -27.69 -10.02
C GLU A 945 -21.43 -26.60 -9.23
#